data_e336e796c4a749106df6781e2768e8cd
#
_entry.id   e336e796c4a749106df6781e2768e8cd
#
_cell.length_a   1.000
_cell.length_b   1.000
_cell.length_c   1.000
_cell.angle_alpha   90.00
_cell.angle_beta   90.00
_cell.angle_gamma   90.00
#
_symmetry.space_group_name_H-M   'P 1'
#
loop_
_entity.id
_entity.type
_entity.pdbx_description
1 polymer ?
#
loop_
_entity_poly.entity_id
_entity_poly.type
_entity_poly.pdbx_seq_one_letter_code
_entity_poly.pdbx_strand_id
1 'polypeptide(L)'
;MASPSSSFRSLAVRAVTTAALVLVATAPASAGAGDGYAGVSGEAARVSDAGERAASAALTLPGIDVSHWQGTVDWSRVADAGKAFVFLKATEDTWYVDPTYGTNRSGARSNGLRVGAYHFARPDASAGDARKEARWFIRHADPQPGDLLPVLDIETSGGLDARELTAWSMRWVDEVRRLTGVRPLVYTSPYGWQVRFDDSAALARWGAPLWIAHWGVSAPTLPAQDWGGRGWIVWQHSSTGRVAGIRGDVDLDLLNGTDLDAITIQRLRLTVEGDAGTVTSSPGGIACRTACTRNFHPGTDLTLTAVPDDGAVFLGWSGACSGTGPCVVRMNGHRSATATFTADPVPPSAAITTPTTHARPAVITFDEAVRGVSATSIALRPVGAEPVDARRTCRSAGRIVRCGSGSVRRVELWPIEPLVPGRAYRIVVSPTGARIRDRVGNVAATTAAGFVAAGTFEESHLPSVQRWRHVRDRDAAGGSFAVERLPGATFTARFRGPDVSWLTVVGRTFGKAEVVVDGRSYGVVDLYAPRKRTAIGRTIEGLGGGGHTIEIRALGRSRVAARNTLVAVDGFRTRLGTVATPFGGGWAPVDDARASGGRYAVTELEGAQVRVRFRGTGIDWRTVTGPDGGRARVEVDGRPLRTVDLYATERHVGVVRRINGLDPGIHILLIVATGTARAASHGATVAIDRFDVLP
;
A
#
# COMPACT_ATOMS: atom_id res chain seq x y z
N MET A 1 46.51 -21.94 -21.74
CA MET A 1 45.91 -22.91 -22.70
C MET A 1 44.41 -22.81 -22.60
N ALA A 2 43.80 -22.37 -23.70
CA ALA A 2 42.39 -22.52 -24.10
C ALA A 2 41.27 -22.06 -23.16
N SER A 3 40.70 -20.91 -23.48
CA SER A 3 39.28 -20.58 -23.26
C SER A 3 38.37 -21.35 -24.20
N PRO A 4 37.10 -21.52 -23.87
CA PRO A 4 36.09 -21.29 -24.89
C PRO A 4 35.04 -20.27 -24.50
N SER A 5 34.72 -19.51 -25.48
CA SER A 5 33.60 -18.56 -25.66
C SER A 5 32.23 -19.18 -25.46
N SER A 6 31.32 -18.48 -24.80
CA SER A 6 29.88 -18.73 -24.95
C SER A 6 29.10 -17.41 -25.17
N SER A 7 28.40 -17.45 -26.28
CA SER A 7 27.58 -16.45 -26.91
C SER A 7 26.39 -15.96 -26.04
N PHE A 8 26.24 -14.64 -25.90
CA PHE A 8 25.03 -14.00 -25.42
C PHE A 8 23.97 -14.00 -26.51
N ARG A 9 22.79 -14.57 -26.23
CA ARG A 9 21.56 -14.34 -27.00
C ARG A 9 20.76 -13.25 -26.31
N SER A 10 20.63 -12.15 -27.04
CA SER A 10 19.75 -11.02 -26.75
C SER A 10 18.28 -11.43 -26.85
N LEU A 11 17.52 -11.27 -25.76
CA LEU A 11 16.05 -11.27 -25.80
C LEU A 11 15.57 -9.81 -25.83
N ALA A 12 14.98 -9.43 -26.94
CA ALA A 12 14.29 -8.15 -27.11
C ALA A 12 12.94 -8.16 -26.36
N VAL A 13 12.78 -7.31 -25.35
CA VAL A 13 11.50 -7.01 -24.72
C VAL A 13 10.83 -5.90 -25.50
N ARG A 14 9.69 -6.19 -26.12
CA ARG A 14 8.81 -5.21 -26.77
C ARG A 14 8.06 -4.43 -25.67
N ALA A 15 8.32 -3.13 -25.57
CA ALA A 15 7.52 -2.19 -24.82
C ALA A 15 6.23 -1.89 -25.60
N VAL A 16 5.09 -2.12 -24.97
CA VAL A 16 3.77 -1.67 -25.44
C VAL A 16 3.51 -0.31 -24.81
N THR A 17 3.59 0.74 -25.64
CA THR A 17 3.20 2.10 -25.27
C THR A 17 1.68 2.24 -25.40
N THR A 18 0.98 2.40 -24.30
CA THR A 18 -0.42 2.82 -24.26
C THR A 18 -0.47 4.36 -24.28
N ALA A 19 -0.92 4.93 -25.37
CA ALA A 19 -1.20 6.35 -25.50
C ALA A 19 -2.52 6.67 -24.77
N ALA A 20 -2.47 7.54 -23.77
CA ALA A 20 -3.65 8.11 -23.14
C ALA A 20 -4.11 9.32 -23.96
N LEU A 21 -5.30 9.23 -24.52
CA LEU A 21 -5.98 10.31 -25.25
C LEU A 21 -6.61 11.27 -24.21
N VAL A 22 -6.11 12.50 -24.12
CA VAL A 22 -6.73 13.58 -23.35
C VAL A 22 -7.78 14.25 -24.22
N LEU A 23 -9.06 14.06 -23.89
CA LEU A 23 -10.15 14.82 -24.49
C LEU A 23 -10.27 16.18 -23.77
N VAL A 24 -9.97 17.25 -24.48
CA VAL A 24 -10.30 18.62 -24.07
C VAL A 24 -11.73 18.90 -24.53
N ALA A 25 -12.64 19.05 -23.57
CA ALA A 25 -14.01 19.50 -23.82
C ALA A 25 -14.03 21.02 -23.95
N THR A 26 -14.32 21.53 -25.14
CA THR A 26 -14.65 22.92 -25.39
C THR A 26 -16.17 23.11 -25.21
N ALA A 27 -16.57 24.00 -24.32
CA ALA A 27 -17.96 24.44 -24.18
C ALA A 27 -18.29 25.48 -25.27
N PRO A 28 -19.51 25.48 -25.81
CA PRO A 28 -19.90 26.47 -26.81
C PRO A 28 -20.37 27.78 -26.16
N ALA A 29 -19.90 28.88 -26.72
CA ALA A 29 -20.38 30.21 -26.41
C ALA A 29 -21.77 30.44 -27.05
N SER A 30 -22.73 30.89 -26.26
CA SER A 30 -24.02 31.38 -26.76
C SER A 30 -23.91 32.85 -27.19
N ALA A 31 -24.27 33.11 -28.42
CA ALA A 31 -24.44 34.43 -28.97
C ALA A 31 -25.78 35.03 -28.53
N GLY A 32 -25.74 36.26 -28.05
CA GLY A 32 -26.91 37.12 -27.89
C GLY A 32 -26.65 38.42 -28.63
N ALA A 33 -27.49 38.69 -29.61
CA ALA A 33 -27.48 39.90 -30.43
C ALA A 33 -28.16 41.07 -29.72
N GLY A 34 -27.73 42.30 -30.03
CA GLY A 34 -28.39 43.53 -29.63
C GLY A 34 -27.62 44.78 -30.05
N ASP A 35 -28.00 45.29 -31.14
CA ASP A 35 -27.91 46.59 -31.81
C ASP A 35 -27.25 47.80 -31.15
N GLY A 36 -26.45 48.52 -31.94
CA GLY A 36 -26.68 49.97 -32.12
C GLY A 36 -25.56 50.95 -31.87
N TYR A 37 -24.92 51.42 -32.93
CA TYR A 37 -24.52 52.79 -33.26
C TYR A 37 -23.25 53.46 -32.73
N ALA A 38 -22.50 53.88 -33.77
CA ALA A 38 -21.74 55.13 -33.96
C ALA A 38 -20.35 55.26 -33.38
N GLY A 39 -19.46 55.33 -34.36
CA GLY A 39 -18.07 55.62 -34.40
C GLY A 39 -17.59 56.88 -33.64
N VAL A 40 -16.33 56.80 -33.23
CA VAL A 40 -15.34 57.89 -33.27
C VAL A 40 -13.97 57.29 -33.51
N SER A 41 -13.36 57.89 -34.51
CA SER A 41 -11.99 57.65 -35.01
C SER A 41 -10.92 57.95 -33.97
N GLY A 42 -9.88 57.11 -33.99
CA GLY A 42 -8.51 57.57 -33.85
C GLY A 42 -7.97 57.85 -32.47
N GLU A 43 -7.12 56.97 -32.03
CA GLU A 43 -5.73 57.26 -31.62
C GLU A 43 -5.15 56.00 -30.96
N ALA A 44 -4.28 55.32 -31.66
CA ALA A 44 -3.41 54.32 -31.08
C ALA A 44 -2.51 55.03 -30.06
N ALA A 45 -2.90 54.99 -28.78
CA ALA A 45 -2.06 55.39 -27.72
C ALA A 45 -0.83 54.44 -27.67
N ARG A 46 0.30 54.95 -28.06
CA ARG A 46 1.61 54.39 -27.76
C ARG A 46 1.68 54.26 -26.23
N VAL A 47 1.47 53.07 -25.73
CA VAL A 47 1.85 52.76 -24.35
C VAL A 47 3.35 52.96 -24.27
N SER A 48 3.78 54.01 -23.58
CA SER A 48 5.17 54.42 -23.52
C SER A 48 5.94 53.36 -22.76
N ASP A 49 7.12 53.01 -23.29
CA ASP A 49 8.19 52.19 -22.70
C ASP A 49 8.52 52.54 -21.20
N ALA A 50 8.06 53.69 -20.72
CA ALA A 50 8.21 54.13 -19.33
C ALA A 50 7.23 53.41 -18.38
N GLY A 51 6.05 52.94 -18.85
CA GLY A 51 5.08 52.19 -18.04
C GLY A 51 5.52 50.75 -17.79
N GLU A 52 6.14 50.09 -18.77
CA GLU A 52 6.70 48.76 -18.59
C GLU A 52 7.96 48.75 -17.71
N ARG A 53 8.79 49.78 -17.82
CA ARG A 53 9.95 49.95 -16.91
C ARG A 53 9.56 50.30 -15.47
N ALA A 54 8.49 51.04 -15.25
CA ALA A 54 7.94 51.32 -13.91
C ALA A 54 7.29 50.08 -13.31
N ALA A 55 6.59 49.26 -14.10
CA ALA A 55 6.01 47.97 -13.65
C ALA A 55 7.11 46.93 -13.33
N SER A 56 8.23 46.92 -14.06
CA SER A 56 9.38 46.05 -13.78
C SER A 56 10.15 46.49 -12.52
N ALA A 57 10.22 47.78 -12.22
CA ALA A 57 10.86 48.31 -10.99
C ALA A 57 10.03 48.02 -9.72
N ALA A 58 8.74 47.71 -9.84
CA ALA A 58 7.85 47.40 -8.72
C ALA A 58 7.94 45.93 -8.24
N LEU A 59 8.75 45.08 -8.86
CA LEU A 59 8.86 43.66 -8.57
C LEU A 59 10.14 43.26 -7.82
N THR A 60 10.81 44.17 -7.15
CA THR A 60 12.02 43.89 -6.39
C THR A 60 11.93 44.45 -4.96
N LEU A 61 12.60 43.79 -4.00
CA LEU A 61 12.76 44.29 -2.64
C LEU A 61 14.21 44.74 -2.41
N PRO A 62 14.45 45.94 -1.83
CA PRO A 62 15.78 46.42 -1.57
C PRO A 62 16.37 45.80 -0.29
N GLY A 63 17.62 45.39 -0.39
CA GLY A 63 18.43 44.89 0.70
C GLY A 63 19.77 45.57 0.76
N ILE A 64 20.63 45.10 1.64
CA ILE A 64 22.05 45.44 1.75
C ILE A 64 22.84 44.23 2.19
N ASP A 65 24.16 44.27 2.00
CA ASP A 65 25.06 43.40 2.75
C ASP A 65 26.12 44.18 3.49
N VAL A 66 26.54 43.69 4.66
CA VAL A 66 27.49 44.39 5.55
C VAL A 66 28.44 43.42 6.25
N SER A 67 29.57 43.94 6.65
CA SER A 67 30.57 43.28 7.48
C SER A 67 31.10 44.28 8.56
N HIS A 68 32.18 43.92 9.22
CA HIS A 68 32.86 44.82 10.14
C HIS A 68 33.34 46.15 9.49
N TRP A 69 33.45 46.19 8.17
CA TRP A 69 33.87 47.40 7.44
C TRP A 69 32.90 48.56 7.58
N GLN A 70 31.61 48.32 7.75
CA GLN A 70 30.59 49.35 7.96
C GLN A 70 30.55 49.87 9.41
N GLY A 71 31.36 49.28 10.31
CA GLY A 71 31.47 49.69 11.71
C GLY A 71 30.14 49.53 12.46
N THR A 72 29.79 50.57 13.22
CA THR A 72 28.52 50.61 13.96
C THR A 72 27.38 51.04 13.06
N VAL A 73 26.35 50.21 12.97
CA VAL A 73 25.17 50.44 12.16
C VAL A 73 23.97 50.81 13.04
N ASP A 74 23.27 51.87 12.68
CA ASP A 74 21.96 52.22 13.24
C ASP A 74 20.85 51.52 12.44
N TRP A 75 20.44 50.34 12.92
CA TRP A 75 19.49 49.48 12.24
C TRP A 75 18.09 50.07 12.16
N SER A 76 17.70 50.98 13.08
CA SER A 76 16.42 51.68 13.00
C SER A 76 16.38 52.53 11.73
N ARG A 77 17.43 53.33 11.51
CA ARG A 77 17.51 54.18 10.33
C ARG A 77 17.68 53.42 9.03
N VAL A 78 18.29 52.21 9.06
CA VAL A 78 18.38 51.33 7.90
C VAL A 78 16.99 50.80 7.53
N ALA A 79 16.18 50.40 8.50
CA ALA A 79 14.81 49.98 8.30
C ALA A 79 13.93 51.11 7.77
N ASP A 80 14.03 52.30 8.38
CA ASP A 80 13.34 53.53 7.95
C ASP A 80 13.73 53.96 6.51
N ALA A 81 14.92 53.59 6.04
CA ALA A 81 15.35 53.78 4.66
C ALA A 81 14.74 52.72 3.69
N GLY A 82 13.79 51.91 4.15
CA GLY A 82 13.03 50.95 3.35
C GLY A 82 13.77 49.68 3.01
N LYS A 83 14.87 49.34 3.71
CA LYS A 83 15.54 48.04 3.49
C LYS A 83 14.75 46.89 4.10
N ALA A 84 14.51 45.85 3.30
CA ALA A 84 13.68 44.70 3.71
C ALA A 84 14.53 43.56 4.28
N PHE A 85 15.78 43.44 3.84
CA PHE A 85 16.68 42.36 4.24
C PHE A 85 18.14 42.78 4.28
N VAL A 86 18.93 41.95 4.96
CA VAL A 86 20.39 42.13 5.04
C VAL A 86 21.10 40.79 5.05
N PHE A 87 22.21 40.70 4.31
CA PHE A 87 23.21 39.65 4.47
C PHE A 87 24.39 40.19 5.30
N LEU A 88 24.83 39.39 6.28
CA LEU A 88 25.88 39.73 7.22
C LEU A 88 27.08 38.81 7.05
N LYS A 89 28.31 39.35 6.95
CA LYS A 89 29.49 38.50 7.05
C LYS A 89 29.49 37.82 8.41
N ALA A 90 29.53 36.48 8.40
CA ALA A 90 29.63 35.72 9.62
C ALA A 90 31.05 35.20 9.84
N THR A 91 31.63 34.62 8.78
CA THR A 91 32.94 33.97 8.87
C THR A 91 33.76 34.12 7.58
N GLU A 92 35.07 33.89 7.69
CA GLU A 92 35.98 33.72 6.57
C GLU A 92 36.95 32.58 6.91
N ASP A 93 37.26 31.69 5.94
CA ASP A 93 38.12 30.53 6.18
C ASP A 93 37.64 29.68 7.39
N THR A 94 38.52 29.03 8.09
CA THR A 94 38.27 28.23 9.30
C THR A 94 38.76 28.88 10.60
N TRP A 95 39.13 30.15 10.54
CA TRP A 95 39.74 30.85 11.69
C TRP A 95 39.12 32.23 11.99
N TYR A 96 38.48 32.89 11.04
CA TYR A 96 37.92 34.22 11.25
C TYR A 96 36.41 34.18 11.48
N VAL A 97 35.99 34.94 12.49
CA VAL A 97 34.57 35.24 12.76
C VAL A 97 34.43 36.76 12.76
N ASP A 98 33.49 37.29 11.98
CA ASP A 98 33.26 38.72 11.91
C ASP A 98 32.83 39.26 13.29
N PRO A 99 33.61 40.22 13.89
CA PRO A 99 33.33 40.66 15.25
C PRO A 99 32.02 41.44 15.40
N THR A 100 31.44 41.90 14.29
CA THR A 100 30.17 42.65 14.30
C THR A 100 28.98 41.79 14.03
N TYR A 101 29.16 40.51 13.61
CA TYR A 101 28.07 39.62 13.18
C TYR A 101 26.95 39.52 14.20
N GLY A 102 27.27 39.22 15.46
CA GLY A 102 26.27 39.03 16.51
C GLY A 102 25.45 40.30 16.80
N THR A 103 26.15 41.46 16.87
CA THR A 103 25.52 42.76 17.10
C THR A 103 24.64 43.18 15.93
N ASN A 104 25.16 43.04 14.70
CA ASN A 104 24.42 43.38 13.49
C ASN A 104 23.19 42.45 13.32
N ARG A 105 23.33 41.14 13.57
CA ARG A 105 22.23 40.19 13.53
C ARG A 105 21.09 40.53 14.48
N SER A 106 21.44 40.87 15.71
CA SER A 106 20.45 41.26 16.73
C SER A 106 19.79 42.60 16.38
N GLY A 107 20.57 43.58 15.99
CA GLY A 107 20.09 44.93 15.63
C GLY A 107 19.14 44.89 14.41
N ALA A 108 19.55 44.24 13.34
CA ALA A 108 18.74 44.13 12.14
C ALA A 108 17.41 43.41 12.42
N ARG A 109 17.43 42.28 13.13
CA ARG A 109 16.20 41.51 13.49
C ARG A 109 15.25 42.34 14.38
N SER A 110 15.80 43.07 15.38
CA SER A 110 14.99 43.88 16.29
C SER A 110 14.28 45.05 15.57
N ASN A 111 14.79 45.44 14.40
CA ASN A 111 14.19 46.45 13.55
C ASN A 111 13.45 45.91 12.32
N GLY A 112 13.09 44.59 12.34
CA GLY A 112 12.21 44.00 11.37
C GLY A 112 12.83 43.54 10.05
N LEU A 113 14.18 43.72 9.88
CA LEU A 113 14.83 43.21 8.67
C LEU A 113 14.96 41.70 8.70
N ARG A 114 14.77 41.04 7.55
CA ARG A 114 15.11 39.65 7.38
C ARG A 114 16.63 39.50 7.26
N VAL A 115 17.20 38.59 8.05
CA VAL A 115 18.66 38.48 8.17
C VAL A 115 19.16 37.19 7.53
N GLY A 116 20.21 37.26 6.75
CA GLY A 116 21.02 36.16 6.25
C GLY A 116 22.48 36.26 6.73
N ALA A 117 23.22 35.18 6.53
CA ALA A 117 24.65 35.13 6.80
C ALA A 117 25.43 34.67 5.58
N TYR A 118 26.60 35.27 5.35
CA TYR A 118 27.52 34.79 4.33
C TYR A 118 28.88 34.38 4.91
N HIS A 119 29.50 33.44 4.21
CA HIS A 119 30.85 32.96 4.44
C HIS A 119 31.74 33.36 3.29
N PHE A 120 32.79 34.13 3.58
CA PHE A 120 33.80 34.45 2.59
C PHE A 120 34.77 33.27 2.48
N ALA A 121 34.73 32.59 1.35
CA ALA A 121 35.50 31.37 1.15
C ALA A 121 36.99 31.64 0.86
N ARG A 122 37.86 30.83 1.43
CA ARG A 122 39.30 30.82 1.17
C ARG A 122 39.75 29.43 0.71
N PRO A 123 39.28 28.95 -0.45
CA PRO A 123 39.56 27.60 -0.91
C PRO A 123 41.04 27.25 -0.92
N ASP A 124 41.39 26.06 -0.51
CA ASP A 124 42.72 25.51 -0.67
C ASP A 124 42.69 24.01 -1.11
N ALA A 125 43.89 23.47 -1.42
CA ALA A 125 44.03 22.09 -1.87
C ALA A 125 44.02 21.06 -0.71
N SER A 126 43.90 21.52 0.54
CA SER A 126 43.94 20.65 1.72
C SER A 126 42.76 19.68 1.75
N ALA A 127 43.03 18.47 2.18
CA ALA A 127 41.99 17.44 2.24
C ALA A 127 40.85 17.83 3.19
N GLY A 128 39.66 17.93 2.63
CA GLY A 128 38.43 18.21 3.36
C GLY A 128 38.21 19.66 3.71
N ASP A 129 38.99 20.59 3.16
CA ASP A 129 38.93 22.01 3.39
C ASP A 129 37.51 22.60 3.22
N ALA A 130 36.88 22.42 2.08
CA ALA A 130 35.50 22.86 1.83
C ALA A 130 34.53 22.48 2.93
N ARG A 131 34.64 21.26 3.48
CA ARG A 131 33.76 20.79 4.56
C ARG A 131 34.13 21.39 5.92
N LYS A 132 35.41 21.72 6.14
CA LYS A 132 35.82 22.40 7.37
C LYS A 132 35.31 23.84 7.39
N GLU A 133 35.48 24.58 6.28
CA GLU A 133 34.91 25.92 6.13
C GLU A 133 33.40 25.94 6.28
N ALA A 134 32.67 25.00 5.60
CA ALA A 134 31.21 24.87 5.73
C ALA A 134 30.77 24.62 7.19
N ARG A 135 31.47 23.73 7.91
CA ARG A 135 31.16 23.45 9.32
C ARG A 135 31.49 24.62 10.25
N TRP A 136 32.61 25.32 9.97
CA TRP A 136 32.99 26.54 10.69
C TRP A 136 31.91 27.60 10.52
N PHE A 137 31.51 27.87 9.28
CA PHE A 137 30.44 28.79 8.96
C PHE A 137 29.14 28.46 9.71
N ILE A 138 28.62 27.27 9.55
CA ILE A 138 27.33 26.89 10.17
C ILE A 138 27.39 26.95 11.70
N ARG A 139 28.53 26.62 12.30
CA ARG A 139 28.72 26.72 13.76
C ARG A 139 28.61 28.15 14.27
N HIS A 140 29.15 29.11 13.54
CA HIS A 140 29.23 30.50 14.00
C HIS A 140 28.07 31.36 13.49
N ALA A 141 27.58 31.11 12.28
CA ALA A 141 26.41 31.76 11.73
C ALA A 141 25.11 31.31 12.39
N ASP A 142 25.03 30.05 12.81
CA ASP A 142 23.87 29.44 13.44
C ASP A 142 22.54 29.81 12.76
N PRO A 143 22.37 29.52 11.46
CA PRO A 143 21.19 29.93 10.70
C PRO A 143 19.91 29.27 11.25
N GLN A 144 18.94 30.11 11.58
CA GLN A 144 17.69 29.69 12.18
C GLN A 144 16.53 29.65 11.16
N PRO A 145 15.47 28.86 11.38
CA PRO A 145 14.23 29.00 10.62
C PRO A 145 13.73 30.46 10.68
N GLY A 146 13.43 31.02 9.54
CA GLY A 146 13.07 32.41 9.40
C GLY A 146 14.24 33.34 8.99
N ASP A 147 15.49 32.85 9.06
CA ASP A 147 16.63 33.55 8.43
C ASP A 147 16.63 33.30 6.92
N LEU A 148 17.32 34.18 6.19
CA LEU A 148 17.60 33.94 4.78
C LEU A 148 18.52 32.73 4.61
N LEU A 149 18.55 32.18 3.41
CA LEU A 149 19.42 31.06 3.07
C LEU A 149 20.89 31.41 3.35
N PRO A 150 21.68 30.44 3.86
CA PRO A 150 23.14 30.63 4.00
C PRO A 150 23.79 30.94 2.66
N VAL A 151 24.90 31.66 2.66
CA VAL A 151 25.57 32.09 1.43
C VAL A 151 27.02 31.62 1.40
N LEU A 152 27.40 31.03 0.26
CA LEU A 152 28.79 30.86 -0.15
C LEU A 152 29.22 32.09 -0.96
N ASP A 153 30.07 32.90 -0.41
CA ASP A 153 30.73 34.02 -1.10
C ASP A 153 32.10 33.51 -1.61
N ILE A 154 32.19 33.33 -2.95
CA ILE A 154 33.34 32.69 -3.59
C ILE A 154 34.01 33.62 -4.61
N GLU A 155 35.01 34.37 -4.15
CA GLU A 155 35.69 35.40 -4.90
C GLU A 155 37.17 35.10 -5.18
N THR A 156 37.70 34.05 -4.60
CA THR A 156 39.07 33.60 -4.79
C THR A 156 39.16 32.15 -5.17
N SER A 157 40.23 31.77 -5.88
CA SER A 157 40.46 30.36 -6.24
C SER A 157 41.38 29.62 -5.26
N GLY A 158 42.13 30.35 -4.42
CA GLY A 158 43.14 29.75 -3.55
C GLY A 158 44.20 28.92 -4.27
N GLY A 159 44.43 29.21 -5.54
CA GLY A 159 45.38 28.46 -6.40
C GLY A 159 44.80 27.21 -7.02
N LEU A 160 43.53 26.90 -6.79
CA LEU A 160 42.82 25.79 -7.44
C LEU A 160 42.48 26.15 -8.89
N ASP A 161 42.56 25.16 -9.78
CA ASP A 161 42.03 25.32 -11.13
C ASP A 161 40.49 25.34 -11.16
N ALA A 162 39.88 25.63 -12.30
CA ALA A 162 38.44 25.78 -12.44
C ALA A 162 37.66 24.48 -12.07
N ARG A 163 38.22 23.32 -12.37
CA ARG A 163 37.63 22.04 -12.04
C ARG A 163 37.74 21.73 -10.54
N GLU A 164 38.88 21.98 -9.97
CA GLU A 164 39.14 21.78 -8.56
C GLU A 164 38.31 22.73 -7.70
N LEU A 165 38.21 24.03 -8.09
CA LEU A 165 37.38 25.03 -7.43
C LEU A 165 35.88 24.68 -7.52
N THR A 166 35.43 24.24 -8.69
CA THR A 166 34.05 23.73 -8.84
C THR A 166 33.80 22.55 -7.92
N ALA A 167 34.71 21.58 -7.84
CA ALA A 167 34.57 20.43 -6.96
C ALA A 167 34.65 20.80 -5.48
N TRP A 168 35.46 21.81 -5.11
CA TRP A 168 35.53 22.38 -3.76
C TRP A 168 34.19 23.02 -3.38
N SER A 169 33.67 23.91 -4.24
CA SER A 169 32.38 24.58 -4.03
C SER A 169 31.22 23.61 -3.90
N MET A 170 31.18 22.58 -4.75
CA MET A 170 30.19 21.51 -4.64
C MET A 170 30.23 20.79 -3.29
N ARG A 171 31.43 20.47 -2.78
CA ARG A 171 31.58 19.86 -1.44
C ARG A 171 31.12 20.76 -0.31
N TRP A 172 31.35 22.07 -0.45
CA TRP A 172 30.92 23.07 0.52
C TRP A 172 29.40 23.20 0.57
N VAL A 173 28.73 23.36 -0.59
CA VAL A 173 27.27 23.53 -0.65
C VAL A 173 26.55 22.22 -0.24
N ASP A 174 27.11 21.05 -0.55
CA ASP A 174 26.57 19.77 -0.08
C ASP A 174 26.67 19.63 1.45
N GLU A 175 27.78 20.05 2.06
CA GLU A 175 27.94 19.99 3.52
C GLU A 175 27.00 20.97 4.23
N VAL A 176 26.83 22.21 3.73
CA VAL A 176 25.85 23.15 4.26
C VAL A 176 24.43 22.57 4.15
N ARG A 177 24.08 22.03 3.00
CA ARG A 177 22.77 21.37 2.83
C ARG A 177 22.57 20.20 3.80
N ARG A 178 23.60 19.40 4.00
CA ARG A 178 23.55 18.27 4.95
C ARG A 178 23.31 18.76 6.40
N LEU A 179 23.93 19.86 6.78
CA LEU A 179 23.85 20.43 8.13
C LEU A 179 22.53 21.17 8.39
N THR A 180 22.03 21.90 7.40
CA THR A 180 20.90 22.84 7.55
C THR A 180 19.59 22.33 6.96
N GLY A 181 19.65 21.39 6.02
CA GLY A 181 18.51 20.93 5.22
C GLY A 181 18.17 21.83 4.03
N VAL A 182 18.86 22.95 3.84
CA VAL A 182 18.60 23.91 2.75
C VAL A 182 19.78 24.05 1.81
N ARG A 183 19.52 24.44 0.57
CA ARG A 183 20.56 24.80 -0.39
C ARG A 183 21.04 26.24 -0.10
N PRO A 184 22.33 26.47 0.04
CA PRO A 184 22.87 27.84 0.17
C PRO A 184 22.76 28.60 -1.16
N LEU A 185 22.72 29.95 -1.09
CA LEU A 185 23.00 30.82 -2.21
C LEU A 185 24.50 30.75 -2.55
N VAL A 186 24.80 31.03 -3.81
CA VAL A 186 26.16 31.27 -4.27
C VAL A 186 26.27 32.74 -4.69
N TYR A 187 27.15 33.47 -4.03
CA TYR A 187 27.51 34.84 -4.40
C TYR A 187 28.76 34.81 -5.26
N THR A 188 28.73 35.57 -6.37
CA THR A 188 29.83 35.74 -7.30
C THR A 188 29.57 36.91 -8.26
N SER A 189 30.58 37.29 -9.06
CA SER A 189 30.45 38.24 -10.18
C SER A 189 30.52 37.50 -11.54
N PRO A 190 29.94 38.05 -12.62
CA PRO A 190 29.97 37.40 -13.95
C PRO A 190 31.41 37.14 -14.41
N TYR A 191 32.28 38.15 -14.33
CA TYR A 191 33.69 38.04 -14.70
C TYR A 191 34.43 37.03 -13.81
N GLY A 192 34.20 37.14 -12.48
CA GLY A 192 34.80 36.21 -11.53
C GLY A 192 34.45 34.75 -11.80
N TRP A 193 33.20 34.47 -12.15
CA TRP A 193 32.78 33.12 -12.48
C TRP A 193 33.41 32.61 -13.77
N GLN A 194 33.42 33.44 -14.80
CA GLN A 194 34.03 33.06 -16.06
C GLN A 194 35.52 32.74 -15.91
N VAL A 195 36.27 33.58 -15.19
CA VAL A 195 37.74 33.43 -15.06
C VAL A 195 38.11 32.27 -14.11
N ARG A 196 37.39 32.11 -12.98
CA ARG A 196 37.76 31.13 -11.95
C ARG A 196 37.11 29.77 -12.14
N PHE A 197 35.93 29.72 -12.75
CA PHE A 197 35.14 28.48 -12.90
C PHE A 197 35.02 28.01 -14.34
N ASP A 198 35.65 28.73 -15.31
CA ASP A 198 35.50 28.42 -16.74
C ASP A 198 34.01 28.29 -17.15
N ASP A 199 33.22 29.24 -16.66
CA ASP A 199 31.77 29.31 -16.84
C ASP A 199 30.99 27.99 -16.50
N SER A 200 31.48 27.21 -15.53
CA SER A 200 30.91 25.93 -15.11
C SER A 200 29.47 26.08 -14.65
N ALA A 201 28.57 25.30 -15.23
CA ALA A 201 27.16 25.22 -14.81
C ALA A 201 26.91 24.19 -13.69
N ALA A 202 27.92 23.66 -13.02
CA ALA A 202 27.77 22.58 -12.05
C ALA A 202 26.89 22.99 -10.86
N LEU A 203 27.15 24.13 -10.24
CA LEU A 203 26.36 24.63 -9.10
C LEU A 203 24.93 25.02 -9.53
N ALA A 204 24.77 25.60 -10.71
CA ALA A 204 23.47 25.89 -11.28
C ALA A 204 22.64 24.61 -11.49
N ARG A 205 23.22 23.55 -12.07
CA ARG A 205 22.57 22.24 -12.21
C ARG A 205 22.24 21.57 -10.88
N TRP A 206 23.11 21.75 -9.87
CA TRP A 206 22.83 21.27 -8.50
C TRP A 206 21.65 22.00 -7.86
N GLY A 207 21.31 23.19 -8.35
CA GLY A 207 20.16 23.98 -7.92
C GLY A 207 20.48 25.01 -6.85
N ALA A 208 21.73 25.48 -6.76
CA ALA A 208 22.08 26.62 -5.93
C ALA A 208 21.39 27.88 -6.48
N PRO A 209 20.69 28.68 -5.65
CA PRO A 209 20.23 30.01 -6.05
C PRO A 209 21.39 30.94 -6.22
N LEU A 210 21.29 31.90 -7.17
CA LEU A 210 22.37 32.86 -7.49
C LEU A 210 22.15 34.20 -6.83
N TRP A 211 23.19 34.69 -6.12
CA TRP A 211 23.37 36.09 -5.77
C TRP A 211 24.50 36.64 -6.64
N ILE A 212 24.17 37.53 -7.56
CA ILE A 212 25.11 38.06 -8.55
C ILE A 212 25.51 39.47 -8.24
N ALA A 213 26.82 39.76 -8.22
CA ALA A 213 27.36 41.11 -8.14
C ALA A 213 27.67 41.62 -9.54
N HIS A 214 26.98 42.66 -9.96
CA HIS A 214 27.24 43.31 -11.24
C HIS A 214 26.82 44.79 -11.16
N TRP A 215 27.78 45.65 -11.01
CA TRP A 215 27.58 47.07 -10.68
C TRP A 215 27.55 47.94 -11.93
N GLY A 216 26.85 49.08 -11.85
CA GLY A 216 26.82 50.09 -12.90
C GLY A 216 26.08 49.68 -14.19
N VAL A 217 25.27 48.65 -14.11
CA VAL A 217 24.47 48.14 -15.24
C VAL A 217 22.97 48.22 -14.91
N SER A 218 22.14 48.22 -15.94
CA SER A 218 20.66 48.25 -15.78
C SER A 218 20.07 46.87 -15.49
N ALA A 219 20.81 45.81 -15.79
CA ALA A 219 20.46 44.43 -15.49
C ALA A 219 21.74 43.58 -15.42
N PRO A 220 21.82 42.57 -14.54
CA PRO A 220 23.03 41.78 -14.38
C PRO A 220 23.23 40.85 -15.58
N THR A 221 24.47 40.70 -16.04
CA THR A 221 24.88 39.57 -16.89
C THR A 221 24.98 38.31 -16.06
N LEU A 222 24.51 37.22 -16.55
CA LEU A 222 24.46 35.96 -15.80
C LEU A 222 25.43 34.93 -16.41
N PRO A 223 26.27 34.30 -15.58
CA PRO A 223 27.17 33.23 -16.03
C PRO A 223 26.44 31.89 -16.14
N ALA A 224 27.15 30.87 -16.62
CA ALA A 224 26.67 29.47 -16.64
C ALA A 224 25.34 29.32 -17.38
N GLN A 225 25.21 29.90 -18.58
CA GLN A 225 24.01 29.82 -19.41
C GLN A 225 22.74 30.30 -18.66
N ASP A 226 22.76 31.56 -18.24
CA ASP A 226 21.69 32.17 -17.45
C ASP A 226 21.45 31.42 -16.14
N TRP A 227 22.55 31.01 -15.48
CA TRP A 227 22.53 30.14 -14.29
C TRP A 227 21.71 28.86 -14.50
N GLY A 228 21.91 28.22 -15.65
CA GLY A 228 21.15 27.05 -16.08
C GLY A 228 19.67 27.34 -16.34
N GLY A 229 19.35 28.54 -16.83
CA GLY A 229 17.99 28.99 -17.12
C GLY A 229 17.16 29.38 -15.89
N ARG A 230 17.78 29.56 -14.71
CA ARG A 230 17.07 29.94 -13.49
C ARG A 230 17.13 31.42 -13.16
N GLY A 231 18.02 32.15 -13.83
CA GLY A 231 18.21 33.55 -13.53
C GLY A 231 18.89 33.80 -12.19
N TRP A 232 18.77 35.01 -11.73
CA TRP A 232 19.26 35.45 -10.40
C TRP A 232 18.13 35.56 -9.40
N ILE A 233 18.46 35.40 -8.11
CA ILE A 233 17.50 35.59 -7.03
C ILE A 233 17.83 36.83 -6.21
N VAL A 234 19.13 37.16 -6.03
CA VAL A 234 19.60 38.42 -5.43
C VAL A 234 20.62 39.05 -6.37
N TRP A 235 20.56 40.36 -6.53
CA TRP A 235 21.49 41.14 -7.31
C TRP A 235 22.10 42.26 -6.48
N GLN A 236 23.41 42.19 -6.25
CA GLN A 236 24.19 43.29 -5.71
C GLN A 236 24.52 44.25 -6.86
N HIS A 237 23.80 45.38 -6.90
CA HIS A 237 23.84 46.30 -8.04
C HIS A 237 24.76 47.51 -7.80
N SER A 238 25.26 47.68 -6.59
CA SER A 238 26.19 48.73 -6.25
C SER A 238 27.06 48.33 -5.06
N SER A 239 28.34 48.73 -5.07
CA SER A 239 29.28 48.60 -3.94
C SER A 239 29.61 49.95 -3.28
N THR A 240 28.98 51.03 -3.73
CA THR A 240 29.23 52.42 -3.25
C THR A 240 27.95 53.14 -2.83
N GLY A 241 26.95 52.34 -2.38
CA GLY A 241 25.66 52.87 -1.94
C GLY A 241 25.73 53.69 -0.68
N ARG A 242 24.71 54.53 -0.45
CA ARG A 242 24.53 55.28 0.79
C ARG A 242 23.18 54.94 1.41
N VAL A 243 23.21 54.52 2.67
CA VAL A 243 22.01 54.16 3.42
C VAL A 243 22.01 54.89 4.76
N ALA A 244 20.91 55.51 5.11
CA ALA A 244 20.76 56.12 6.42
C ALA A 244 21.01 55.09 7.53
N GLY A 245 21.82 55.47 8.53
CA GLY A 245 22.23 54.55 9.60
C GLY A 245 23.57 53.85 9.38
N ILE A 246 24.19 53.99 8.19
CA ILE A 246 25.51 53.45 7.86
C ILE A 246 26.44 54.60 7.47
N ARG A 247 27.64 54.59 8.01
CA ARG A 247 28.69 55.55 7.64
C ARG A 247 29.54 54.97 6.51
N GLY A 248 29.71 55.75 5.43
CA GLY A 248 30.51 55.33 4.29
C GLY A 248 29.71 54.53 3.29
N ASP A 249 30.42 53.79 2.46
CA ASP A 249 29.85 52.98 1.40
C ASP A 249 29.27 51.66 1.94
N VAL A 250 28.19 51.20 1.32
CA VAL A 250 27.54 49.93 1.62
C VAL A 250 27.04 49.32 0.35
N ASP A 251 27.10 48.00 0.28
CA ASP A 251 26.60 47.21 -0.83
C ASP A 251 25.06 47.24 -0.88
N LEU A 252 24.52 47.48 -2.07
CA LEU A 252 23.08 47.56 -2.30
C LEU A 252 22.61 46.36 -3.07
N ASP A 253 21.59 45.67 -2.52
CA ASP A 253 20.99 44.45 -3.07
C ASP A 253 19.56 44.67 -3.50
N LEU A 254 19.15 43.87 -4.47
CA LEU A 254 17.75 43.67 -4.88
C LEU A 254 17.41 42.20 -4.84
N LEU A 255 16.30 41.85 -4.19
CA LEU A 255 15.66 40.55 -4.36
C LEU A 255 14.83 40.57 -5.64
N ASN A 256 14.94 39.55 -6.47
CA ASN A 256 14.09 39.33 -7.63
C ASN A 256 12.70 38.84 -7.18
N GLY A 257 11.75 39.75 -7.11
CA GLY A 257 10.42 39.53 -6.55
C GLY A 257 10.16 40.29 -5.24
N THR A 258 8.98 40.08 -4.67
CA THR A 258 8.50 40.74 -3.46
C THR A 258 8.32 39.79 -2.27
N ASP A 259 8.63 38.52 -2.45
CA ASP A 259 8.43 37.47 -1.45
C ASP A 259 9.78 37.01 -0.86
N LEU A 260 10.12 37.52 0.33
CA LEU A 260 11.30 37.08 1.07
C LEU A 260 11.25 35.60 1.50
N ASP A 261 10.07 35.01 1.58
CA ASP A 261 9.94 33.61 1.92
C ASP A 261 10.53 32.70 0.83
N ALA A 262 10.69 33.21 -0.41
CA ALA A 262 11.38 32.52 -1.50
C ALA A 262 12.88 32.25 -1.23
N ILE A 263 13.51 33.01 -0.33
CA ILE A 263 14.91 32.82 0.08
C ILE A 263 15.05 32.61 1.59
N THR A 264 13.97 32.26 2.30
CA THR A 264 13.96 32.08 3.75
C THR A 264 13.95 30.60 4.12
N ILE A 265 14.72 30.22 5.13
CA ILE A 265 14.73 28.86 5.69
C ILE A 265 13.35 28.56 6.25
N GLN A 266 12.64 27.60 5.63
CA GLN A 266 11.31 27.20 6.04
C GLN A 266 11.36 26.03 7.04
N ARG A 267 10.46 26.05 8.03
CA ARG A 267 10.37 25.03 9.07
C ARG A 267 9.07 24.29 8.99
N LEU A 268 9.15 22.96 8.97
CA LEU A 268 8.01 22.10 9.28
C LEU A 268 8.11 21.61 10.72
N ARG A 269 7.06 21.87 11.52
CA ARG A 269 6.83 21.25 12.82
C ARG A 269 5.82 20.14 12.64
N LEU A 270 6.22 18.92 12.94
CA LEU A 270 5.37 17.76 12.90
C LEU A 270 5.08 17.28 14.32
N THR A 271 3.80 17.09 14.66
CA THR A 271 3.35 16.45 15.89
C THR A 271 2.81 15.09 15.55
N VAL A 272 3.18 14.07 16.32
CA VAL A 272 2.62 12.72 16.23
C VAL A 272 1.95 12.43 17.55
N GLU A 273 0.64 12.23 17.52
CA GLU A 273 -0.20 11.96 18.68
C GLU A 273 -0.62 10.49 18.71
N GLY A 274 -0.71 9.91 19.93
CA GLY A 274 -1.20 8.56 20.15
C GLY A 274 -0.14 7.46 20.12
N ASP A 275 1.17 7.77 20.05
CA ASP A 275 2.36 6.87 20.18
C ASP A 275 2.29 5.53 19.42
N ALA A 276 1.43 5.45 18.40
CA ALA A 276 1.08 4.21 17.72
C ALA A 276 1.33 4.26 16.21
N GLY A 277 2.27 5.07 15.75
CA GLY A 277 2.59 5.18 14.33
C GLY A 277 3.84 5.98 14.05
N THR A 278 4.20 6.05 12.78
CA THR A 278 5.36 6.78 12.27
C THR A 278 4.92 7.65 11.11
N VAL A 279 5.42 8.89 11.05
CA VAL A 279 5.26 9.75 9.87
C VAL A 279 6.57 9.79 9.11
N THR A 280 6.51 9.54 7.80
CA THR A 280 7.64 9.64 6.87
C THR A 280 7.39 10.72 5.83
N SER A 281 8.44 11.17 5.12
CA SER A 281 8.30 12.15 4.03
C SER A 281 8.96 11.73 2.73
N SER A 282 8.43 12.24 1.61
CA SER A 282 9.06 12.25 0.29
C SER A 282 9.02 13.67 -0.28
N PRO A 283 10.16 14.27 -0.69
CA PRO A 283 11.51 13.76 -0.56
C PRO A 283 11.88 13.46 0.90
N GLY A 284 12.83 12.53 1.09
CA GLY A 284 13.22 12.00 2.39
C GLY A 284 13.71 13.05 3.39
N GLY A 285 13.78 12.69 4.67
CA GLY A 285 14.30 13.52 5.77
C GLY A 285 13.43 13.49 7.03
N ILE A 286 12.20 13.02 6.93
CA ILE A 286 11.32 12.79 8.09
C ILE A 286 11.09 11.31 8.30
N ALA A 287 11.28 10.85 9.54
CA ALA A 287 10.86 9.56 10.06
C ALA A 287 10.61 9.74 11.56
N CYS A 288 9.44 10.25 11.92
CA CYS A 288 9.12 10.68 13.29
C CYS A 288 8.03 9.80 13.90
N ARG A 289 8.27 9.35 15.13
CA ARG A 289 7.29 8.65 15.99
C ARG A 289 6.71 9.57 17.07
N THR A 290 7.37 10.67 17.33
CA THR A 290 6.96 11.72 18.26
C THR A 290 7.08 13.07 17.56
N ALA A 291 6.86 14.17 18.27
CA ALA A 291 7.06 15.50 17.68
C ALA A 291 8.49 15.67 17.16
N CYS A 292 8.61 16.24 15.98
CA CYS A 292 9.89 16.57 15.37
C CYS A 292 9.80 17.86 14.56
N THR A 293 10.97 18.45 14.31
CA THR A 293 11.10 19.66 13.51
C THR A 293 12.18 19.47 12.46
N ARG A 294 11.93 19.93 11.23
CA ARG A 294 12.91 19.90 10.13
C ARG A 294 12.84 21.19 9.33
N ASN A 295 14.01 21.62 8.86
CA ASN A 295 14.13 22.74 7.95
C ASN A 295 14.07 22.23 6.51
N PHE A 296 13.47 23.04 5.65
CA PHE A 296 13.33 22.78 4.24
C PHE A 296 13.67 24.02 3.42
N HIS A 297 14.22 23.77 2.24
CA HIS A 297 14.42 24.81 1.24
C HIS A 297 13.05 25.36 0.82
N PRO A 298 12.92 26.68 0.65
CA PRO A 298 11.67 27.30 0.21
C PRO A 298 11.18 26.70 -1.10
N GLY A 299 9.87 26.62 -1.26
CA GLY A 299 9.23 26.02 -2.43
C GLY A 299 9.28 24.50 -2.51
N THR A 300 9.87 23.79 -1.53
CA THR A 300 9.88 22.32 -1.51
C THR A 300 8.48 21.77 -1.33
N ASP A 301 8.04 20.90 -2.24
CA ASP A 301 6.82 20.12 -2.09
C ASP A 301 7.12 18.82 -1.33
N LEU A 302 6.43 18.61 -0.22
CA LEU A 302 6.58 17.46 0.66
C LEU A 302 5.31 16.62 0.62
N THR A 303 5.47 15.31 0.51
CA THR A 303 4.39 14.36 0.80
C THR A 303 4.70 13.66 2.13
N LEU A 304 3.86 13.89 3.13
CA LEU A 304 3.92 13.17 4.41
C LEU A 304 3.01 11.95 4.34
N THR A 305 3.52 10.83 4.82
CA THR A 305 2.79 9.57 4.89
C THR A 305 2.73 9.10 6.33
N ALA A 306 1.53 8.90 6.83
CA ALA A 306 1.29 8.32 8.15
C ALA A 306 1.24 6.79 8.04
N VAL A 307 2.05 6.11 8.82
CA VAL A 307 2.15 4.65 8.86
C VAL A 307 1.78 4.19 10.27
N PRO A 308 0.56 3.67 10.48
CA PRO A 308 0.18 3.10 11.77
C PRO A 308 1.02 1.88 12.10
N ASP A 309 1.30 1.67 13.38
CA ASP A 309 1.86 0.42 13.89
C ASP A 309 0.83 -0.72 13.80
N ASP A 310 1.28 -1.97 13.91
CA ASP A 310 0.39 -3.12 14.00
C ASP A 310 -0.56 -2.97 15.21
N GLY A 311 -1.86 -3.06 14.96
CA GLY A 311 -2.92 -2.86 15.97
C GLY A 311 -3.20 -1.39 16.27
N ALA A 312 -2.84 -0.48 15.38
CA ALA A 312 -3.19 0.93 15.45
C ALA A 312 -3.88 1.40 14.17
N VAL A 313 -4.60 2.50 14.29
CA VAL A 313 -5.23 3.19 13.15
C VAL A 313 -4.81 4.65 13.12
N PHE A 314 -4.63 5.16 11.93
CA PHE A 314 -4.43 6.59 11.69
C PHE A 314 -5.80 7.27 11.61
N LEU A 315 -6.07 8.21 12.52
CA LEU A 315 -7.34 8.94 12.57
C LEU A 315 -7.39 10.08 11.55
N GLY A 316 -6.25 10.72 11.27
CA GLY A 316 -6.18 11.80 10.30
C GLY A 316 -5.11 12.84 10.57
N TRP A 317 -5.02 13.76 9.63
CA TRP A 317 -4.17 14.94 9.68
C TRP A 317 -4.93 16.15 10.17
N SER A 318 -4.25 17.07 10.85
CA SER A 318 -4.70 18.43 11.12
C SER A 318 -3.55 19.43 10.89
N GLY A 319 -3.88 20.75 10.80
CA GLY A 319 -2.93 21.80 10.50
C GLY A 319 -2.75 22.03 9.00
N ALA A 320 -1.55 21.88 8.47
CA ALA A 320 -1.25 22.07 7.04
C ALA A 320 -1.99 21.11 6.10
N CYS A 321 -2.51 20.01 6.61
CA CYS A 321 -3.31 19.02 5.90
C CYS A 321 -4.55 18.64 6.70
N SER A 322 -5.47 17.92 6.03
CA SER A 322 -6.66 17.32 6.64
C SER A 322 -6.97 15.96 6.02
N GLY A 323 -7.85 15.20 6.65
CA GLY A 323 -8.27 13.87 6.18
C GLY A 323 -7.25 12.78 6.48
N THR A 324 -7.39 11.60 5.84
CA THR A 324 -6.62 10.40 6.13
C THR A 324 -5.69 9.95 4.99
N GLY A 325 -5.68 10.66 3.87
CA GLY A 325 -4.80 10.40 2.74
C GLY A 325 -3.36 10.92 2.96
N PRO A 326 -2.47 10.80 1.96
CA PRO A 326 -1.17 11.45 1.99
C PRO A 326 -1.33 12.97 2.15
N CYS A 327 -0.50 13.55 3.00
CA CYS A 327 -0.50 14.99 3.28
C CYS A 327 0.53 15.68 2.38
N VAL A 328 0.09 16.51 1.45
CA VAL A 328 0.98 17.28 0.57
C VAL A 328 1.13 18.70 1.12
N VAL A 329 2.36 19.08 1.42
CA VAL A 329 2.71 20.40 2.01
C VAL A 329 3.74 21.10 1.12
N ARG A 330 3.41 22.30 0.63
CA ARG A 330 4.37 23.19 -0.02
C ARG A 330 5.01 24.12 1.02
N MET A 331 6.34 24.12 1.07
CA MET A 331 7.13 24.90 2.03
C MET A 331 7.36 26.32 1.54
N ASN A 332 6.30 27.09 1.40
CA ASN A 332 6.32 28.54 1.07
C ASN A 332 6.03 29.42 2.30
N GLY A 333 6.45 28.98 3.46
CA GLY A 333 6.25 29.57 4.79
C GLY A 333 6.45 28.47 5.84
N HIS A 334 6.53 28.85 7.11
CA HIS A 334 6.56 27.89 8.20
C HIS A 334 5.26 27.09 8.25
N ARG A 335 5.36 25.79 8.41
CA ARG A 335 4.20 24.87 8.42
C ARG A 335 4.18 24.03 9.68
N SER A 336 2.99 23.66 10.11
CA SER A 336 2.77 22.66 11.15
C SER A 336 1.73 21.65 10.70
N ALA A 337 1.98 20.37 10.97
CA ALA A 337 1.04 19.28 10.72
C ALA A 337 1.01 18.37 11.92
N THR A 338 -0.16 17.84 12.24
CA THR A 338 -0.35 16.82 13.28
C THR A 338 -0.91 15.56 12.66
N ALA A 339 -0.30 14.43 12.99
CA ALA A 339 -0.78 13.10 12.66
C ALA A 339 -1.31 12.45 13.94
N THR A 340 -2.59 12.09 13.97
CA THR A 340 -3.23 11.48 15.13
C THR A 340 -3.46 10.00 14.90
N PHE A 341 -2.96 9.16 15.81
CA PHE A 341 -3.14 7.70 15.82
C PHE A 341 -3.89 7.27 17.07
N THR A 342 -4.51 6.10 17.02
CA THR A 342 -5.13 5.46 18.18
C THR A 342 -4.96 3.95 18.10
N ALA A 343 -5.15 3.26 19.23
CA ALA A 343 -5.26 1.81 19.22
C ALA A 343 -6.44 1.38 18.35
N ASP A 344 -6.28 0.29 17.62
CA ASP A 344 -7.37 -0.27 16.80
C ASP A 344 -8.46 -0.84 17.73
N PRO A 345 -9.68 -0.28 17.75
CA PRO A 345 -10.76 -0.81 18.57
C PRO A 345 -11.42 -2.05 17.96
N VAL A 346 -11.02 -2.45 16.76
CA VAL A 346 -11.70 -3.49 15.99
C VAL A 346 -11.07 -4.85 16.26
N PRO A 347 -11.86 -5.86 16.70
CA PRO A 347 -11.37 -7.23 16.84
C PRO A 347 -10.91 -7.84 15.52
N PRO A 348 -9.87 -8.67 15.53
CA PRO A 348 -9.40 -9.34 14.34
C PRO A 348 -10.45 -10.31 13.80
N SER A 349 -10.57 -10.40 12.48
CA SER A 349 -11.44 -11.34 11.79
C SER A 349 -10.62 -12.45 11.10
N ALA A 350 -11.24 -13.64 10.95
CA ALA A 350 -10.59 -14.78 10.36
C ALA A 350 -11.37 -15.29 9.14
N ALA A 351 -10.69 -15.44 8.00
CA ALA A 351 -11.19 -16.17 6.83
C ALA A 351 -10.60 -17.58 6.81
N ILE A 352 -11.45 -18.60 6.61
CA ILE A 352 -11.06 -20.01 6.61
C ILE A 352 -11.23 -20.58 5.19
N THR A 353 -10.13 -21.04 4.60
CA THR A 353 -10.15 -21.83 3.37
C THR A 353 -9.98 -23.30 3.74
N THR A 354 -11.01 -24.12 3.46
CA THR A 354 -10.98 -25.55 3.76
C THR A 354 -10.10 -26.31 2.76
N PRO A 355 -9.49 -27.44 3.16
CA PRO A 355 -8.68 -28.23 2.24
C PRO A 355 -9.56 -28.91 1.19
N THR A 356 -9.11 -28.95 -0.05
CA THR A 356 -9.78 -29.65 -1.16
C THR A 356 -9.26 -31.07 -1.36
N THR A 357 -8.13 -31.41 -0.77
CA THR A 357 -7.51 -32.75 -0.77
C THR A 357 -6.68 -32.90 0.49
N HIS A 358 -6.29 -34.11 0.91
CA HIS A 358 -5.39 -34.26 2.06
C HIS A 358 -3.97 -33.75 1.80
N ALA A 359 -3.57 -33.52 0.56
CA ALA A 359 -2.28 -32.95 0.19
C ALA A 359 -2.23 -31.41 0.36
N ARG A 360 -3.31 -30.77 0.83
CA ARG A 360 -3.37 -29.34 1.07
C ARG A 360 -3.83 -29.03 2.49
N PRO A 361 -3.25 -28.03 3.15
CA PRO A 361 -3.70 -27.62 4.48
C PRO A 361 -5.02 -26.85 4.40
N ALA A 362 -5.73 -26.81 5.49
CA ALA A 362 -6.67 -25.73 5.73
C ALA A 362 -5.89 -24.46 5.97
N VAL A 363 -6.37 -23.34 5.44
CA VAL A 363 -5.70 -22.04 5.57
C VAL A 363 -6.62 -21.08 6.30
N ILE A 364 -6.13 -20.52 7.39
CA ILE A 364 -6.78 -19.47 8.15
C ILE A 364 -5.99 -18.19 7.90
N THR A 365 -6.65 -17.14 7.40
CA THR A 365 -6.03 -15.83 7.17
C THR A 365 -6.74 -14.81 8.03
N PHE A 366 -5.95 -14.04 8.78
CA PHE A 366 -6.44 -12.92 9.58
C PHE A 366 -6.24 -11.61 8.80
N ASP A 367 -7.19 -10.70 8.93
CA ASP A 367 -7.13 -9.34 8.36
C ASP A 367 -6.01 -8.50 8.96
N GLU A 368 -5.60 -8.83 10.19
CA GLU A 368 -4.49 -8.21 10.91
C GLU A 368 -3.59 -9.23 11.60
N ALA A 369 -2.54 -8.75 12.28
CA ALA A 369 -1.61 -9.59 13.01
C ALA A 369 -2.20 -10.01 14.36
N VAL A 370 -2.19 -11.31 14.67
CA VAL A 370 -2.77 -11.87 15.88
C VAL A 370 -1.76 -12.66 16.71
N ARG A 371 -2.06 -12.78 18.00
CA ARG A 371 -1.38 -13.63 18.99
C ARG A 371 -2.34 -14.66 19.58
N GLY A 372 -1.81 -15.65 20.30
CA GLY A 372 -2.62 -16.67 20.97
C GLY A 372 -3.02 -17.85 20.08
N VAL A 373 -2.38 -18.01 18.91
CA VAL A 373 -2.59 -19.18 18.04
C VAL A 373 -2.02 -20.43 18.71
N SER A 374 -2.89 -21.41 18.99
CA SER A 374 -2.57 -22.66 19.69
C SER A 374 -3.45 -23.81 19.19
N ALA A 375 -3.28 -25.00 19.77
CA ALA A 375 -4.13 -26.15 19.49
C ALA A 375 -5.57 -25.94 19.98
N THR A 376 -5.76 -25.19 21.04
CA THR A 376 -7.08 -24.89 21.58
C THR A 376 -7.78 -23.74 20.90
N SER A 377 -7.01 -22.75 20.35
CA SER A 377 -7.58 -21.58 19.69
C SER A 377 -7.89 -21.77 18.21
N ILE A 378 -7.27 -22.76 17.54
CA ILE A 378 -7.63 -23.22 16.18
C ILE A 378 -7.68 -24.74 16.22
N ALA A 379 -8.87 -25.30 16.11
CA ALA A 379 -9.10 -26.72 16.22
C ALA A 379 -9.76 -27.29 14.95
N LEU A 380 -9.33 -28.47 14.52
CA LEU A 380 -9.97 -29.29 13.50
C LEU A 380 -10.74 -30.39 14.22
N ARG A 381 -12.05 -30.48 14.03
CA ARG A 381 -12.92 -31.46 14.70
C ARG A 381 -13.77 -32.23 13.72
N PRO A 382 -13.92 -33.57 13.87
CA PRO A 382 -15.03 -34.25 13.26
C PRO A 382 -16.35 -33.72 13.85
N VAL A 383 -17.39 -33.64 13.05
CA VAL A 383 -18.71 -33.25 13.57
C VAL A 383 -19.17 -34.25 14.62
N GLY A 384 -19.47 -33.76 15.85
CA GLY A 384 -19.92 -34.58 16.97
C GLY A 384 -18.82 -35.36 17.69
N ALA A 385 -17.54 -35.03 17.53
CA ALA A 385 -16.42 -35.71 18.18
C ALA A 385 -15.31 -34.73 18.63
N GLU A 386 -14.34 -35.27 19.39
CA GLU A 386 -13.17 -34.55 19.89
C GLU A 386 -12.26 -34.04 18.74
N PRO A 387 -11.46 -32.99 18.99
CA PRO A 387 -10.50 -32.49 18.02
C PRO A 387 -9.51 -33.55 17.57
N VAL A 388 -9.13 -33.52 16.28
CA VAL A 388 -8.02 -34.31 15.75
C VAL A 388 -6.72 -33.51 15.83
N ASP A 389 -5.62 -34.24 16.04
CA ASP A 389 -4.31 -33.62 16.06
C ASP A 389 -3.94 -33.03 14.70
N ALA A 390 -3.46 -31.78 14.74
CA ALA A 390 -3.05 -31.07 13.54
C ALA A 390 -1.80 -30.23 13.81
N ARG A 391 -0.85 -30.28 12.88
CA ARG A 391 0.32 -29.40 12.86
C ARG A 391 -0.08 -28.03 12.37
N ARG A 392 0.41 -26.98 13.02
CA ARG A 392 0.18 -25.57 12.66
C ARG A 392 1.46 -24.96 12.18
N THR A 393 1.43 -24.36 10.98
CA THR A 393 2.51 -23.54 10.45
C THR A 393 2.02 -22.11 10.38
N CYS A 394 2.60 -21.24 11.19
CA CYS A 394 2.20 -19.84 11.29
C CYS A 394 3.11 -18.96 10.44
N ARG A 395 2.53 -17.98 9.75
CA ARG A 395 3.25 -17.06 8.85
C ARG A 395 2.87 -15.59 9.11
N SER A 396 3.86 -14.73 8.89
CA SER A 396 3.70 -13.27 8.84
C SER A 396 4.50 -12.76 7.66
N ALA A 397 3.92 -11.93 6.79
CA ALA A 397 4.56 -11.39 5.58
C ALA A 397 5.32 -12.47 4.77
N GLY A 398 4.73 -13.66 4.62
CA GLY A 398 5.32 -14.81 3.91
C GLY A 398 6.37 -15.61 4.69
N ARG A 399 6.90 -15.11 5.81
CA ARG A 399 7.91 -15.80 6.64
C ARG A 399 7.24 -16.69 7.70
N ILE A 400 7.86 -17.84 8.03
CA ILE A 400 7.42 -18.70 9.12
C ILE A 400 7.75 -18.00 10.45
N VAL A 401 6.76 -17.94 11.35
CA VAL A 401 6.87 -17.36 12.70
C VAL A 401 6.40 -18.36 13.76
N ARG A 402 6.79 -18.14 15.01
CA ARG A 402 6.31 -18.96 16.14
C ARG A 402 4.83 -18.68 16.39
N CYS A 403 3.97 -19.69 16.40
CA CYS A 403 2.52 -19.55 16.49
C CYS A 403 2.03 -18.85 17.76
N GLY A 404 2.67 -19.09 18.92
CA GLY A 404 2.21 -18.57 20.21
C GLY A 404 2.66 -17.14 20.57
N SER A 405 3.65 -16.61 19.87
CA SER A 405 4.35 -15.39 20.28
C SER A 405 4.48 -14.36 19.18
N GLY A 406 3.51 -13.71 18.72
CA GLY A 406 3.82 -12.67 17.74
C GLY A 406 2.75 -12.40 16.70
N SER A 407 3.17 -11.82 15.61
CA SER A 407 2.33 -11.25 14.58
C SER A 407 1.93 -12.32 13.55
N VAL A 408 1.00 -13.20 13.87
CA VAL A 408 0.51 -14.23 12.93
C VAL A 408 -0.59 -13.64 12.05
N ARG A 409 -0.40 -13.67 10.72
CA ARG A 409 -1.44 -13.28 9.75
C ARG A 409 -2.04 -14.46 8.98
N ARG A 410 -1.34 -15.61 8.97
CA ARG A 410 -1.78 -16.81 8.26
C ARG A 410 -1.38 -18.07 9.02
N VAL A 411 -2.30 -19.02 9.12
CA VAL A 411 -2.08 -20.34 9.72
C VAL A 411 -2.42 -21.40 8.69
N GLU A 412 -1.49 -22.32 8.46
CA GLU A 412 -1.70 -23.53 7.68
C GLU A 412 -1.87 -24.68 8.66
N LEU A 413 -3.04 -25.31 8.62
CA LEU A 413 -3.44 -26.40 9.53
C LEU A 413 -3.39 -27.72 8.79
N TRP A 414 -2.46 -28.58 9.19
CA TRP A 414 -2.23 -29.89 8.59
C TRP A 414 -2.68 -30.99 9.56
N PRO A 415 -3.66 -31.85 9.24
CA PRO A 415 -3.93 -33.04 10.03
C PRO A 415 -2.66 -33.90 10.15
N ILE A 416 -2.35 -34.44 11.33
CA ILE A 416 -1.21 -35.35 11.53
C ILE A 416 -1.55 -36.70 10.94
N GLU A 417 -2.77 -37.17 11.18
CA GLU A 417 -3.30 -38.39 10.57
C GLU A 417 -4.22 -38.07 9.40
N PRO A 418 -4.32 -38.95 8.41
CA PRO A 418 -5.27 -38.82 7.31
C PRO A 418 -6.70 -38.69 7.83
N LEU A 419 -7.44 -37.71 7.30
CA LEU A 419 -8.85 -37.54 7.62
C LEU A 419 -9.65 -38.68 7.02
N VAL A 420 -10.66 -39.15 7.74
CA VAL A 420 -11.54 -40.25 7.25
C VAL A 420 -12.38 -39.71 6.09
N PRO A 421 -12.25 -40.26 4.88
CA PRO A 421 -13.01 -39.84 3.72
C PRO A 421 -14.53 -39.96 3.96
N GLY A 422 -15.28 -39.00 3.41
CA GLY A 422 -16.75 -38.94 3.59
C GLY A 422 -17.22 -38.46 4.98
N ARG A 423 -16.31 -38.30 5.95
CA ARG A 423 -16.64 -37.77 7.27
C ARG A 423 -16.67 -36.25 7.23
N ALA A 424 -17.66 -35.66 7.87
CA ALA A 424 -17.75 -34.20 8.02
C ALA A 424 -16.82 -33.70 9.13
N TYR A 425 -16.08 -32.64 8.85
CA TYR A 425 -15.16 -31.96 9.75
C TYR A 425 -15.51 -30.49 9.86
N ARG A 426 -15.11 -29.87 10.94
CA ARG A 426 -15.26 -28.44 11.19
C ARG A 426 -13.93 -27.86 11.69
N ILE A 427 -13.51 -26.76 11.10
CA ILE A 427 -12.41 -25.93 11.61
C ILE A 427 -13.04 -24.87 12.46
N VAL A 428 -12.58 -24.69 13.70
CA VAL A 428 -13.07 -23.68 14.62
C VAL A 428 -11.91 -22.79 15.02
N VAL A 429 -12.08 -21.48 14.86
CA VAL A 429 -11.13 -20.43 15.21
C VAL A 429 -11.70 -19.65 16.40
N SER A 430 -10.88 -19.43 17.42
CA SER A 430 -11.23 -18.69 18.65
C SER A 430 -12.52 -19.21 19.34
N PRO A 431 -12.61 -20.51 19.66
CA PRO A 431 -13.77 -21.02 20.42
C PRO A 431 -13.82 -20.40 21.82
N THR A 432 -14.99 -20.48 22.46
CA THR A 432 -15.19 -20.00 23.83
C THR A 432 -14.11 -20.52 24.77
N GLY A 433 -13.42 -19.64 25.48
CA GLY A 433 -12.33 -19.96 26.40
C GLY A 433 -10.91 -19.94 25.81
N ALA A 434 -10.75 -20.10 24.51
CA ALA A 434 -9.44 -20.05 23.82
C ALA A 434 -9.41 -18.87 22.86
N ARG A 435 -8.76 -17.77 23.25
CA ARG A 435 -8.92 -16.46 22.61
C ARG A 435 -7.72 -16.09 21.76
N ILE A 436 -7.95 -15.89 20.46
CA ILE A 436 -7.02 -15.20 19.57
C ILE A 436 -7.24 -13.70 19.72
N ARG A 437 -6.16 -12.96 19.86
CA ARG A 437 -6.20 -11.51 20.09
C ARG A 437 -5.28 -10.80 19.10
N ASP A 438 -5.64 -9.57 18.77
CA ASP A 438 -4.72 -8.62 18.14
C ASP A 438 -3.62 -8.14 19.11
N ARG A 439 -2.84 -7.17 18.68
CA ARG A 439 -1.75 -6.59 19.48
C ARG A 439 -2.27 -5.81 20.70
N VAL A 440 -3.40 -5.11 20.58
CA VAL A 440 -3.96 -4.27 21.63
C VAL A 440 -4.90 -5.04 22.57
N GLY A 441 -5.24 -6.28 22.24
CA GLY A 441 -5.97 -7.17 23.12
C GLY A 441 -7.42 -7.47 22.68
N ASN A 442 -7.90 -6.90 21.58
CA ASN A 442 -9.22 -7.22 21.03
C ASN A 442 -9.30 -8.71 20.66
N VAL A 443 -10.41 -9.34 20.98
CA VAL A 443 -10.59 -10.79 20.83
C VAL A 443 -11.27 -11.10 19.51
N ALA A 444 -10.65 -11.98 18.71
CA ALA A 444 -11.27 -12.49 17.49
C ALA A 444 -12.61 -13.18 17.78
N ALA A 445 -13.62 -12.87 16.99
CA ALA A 445 -14.89 -13.57 17.06
C ALA A 445 -14.71 -15.06 16.71
N THR A 446 -15.52 -15.93 17.35
CA THR A 446 -15.54 -17.35 17.01
C THR A 446 -16.00 -17.52 15.55
N THR A 447 -15.14 -18.13 14.73
CA THR A 447 -15.40 -18.40 13.32
C THR A 447 -15.24 -19.89 13.05
N ALA A 448 -16.07 -20.46 12.20
CA ALA A 448 -15.94 -21.86 11.86
C ALA A 448 -16.30 -22.13 10.39
N ALA A 449 -15.62 -23.10 9.79
CA ALA A 449 -15.95 -23.63 8.46
C ALA A 449 -16.03 -25.15 8.48
N GLY A 450 -17.05 -25.68 7.83
CA GLY A 450 -17.26 -27.10 7.68
C GLY A 450 -16.78 -27.62 6.32
N PHE A 451 -16.33 -28.86 6.25
CA PHE A 451 -16.04 -29.57 5.02
C PHE A 451 -16.22 -31.08 5.21
N VAL A 452 -16.41 -31.79 4.10
CA VAL A 452 -16.38 -33.27 4.10
C VAL A 452 -14.99 -33.68 3.59
N ALA A 453 -14.29 -34.53 4.30
CA ALA A 453 -13.00 -35.02 3.87
C ALA A 453 -13.10 -35.76 2.55
N ALA A 454 -12.37 -35.30 1.53
CA ALA A 454 -12.17 -36.04 0.31
C ALA A 454 -11.02 -37.03 0.49
N GLY A 455 -11.10 -38.11 -0.22
CA GLY A 455 -10.03 -39.07 -0.26
C GLY A 455 -10.47 -40.36 -0.90
N THR A 456 -9.53 -41.29 -1.01
CA THR A 456 -9.77 -42.64 -1.36
C THR A 456 -10.01 -43.43 -0.08
N PHE A 457 -11.16 -44.13 0.00
CA PHE A 457 -11.37 -45.12 1.02
C PHE A 457 -10.55 -46.34 0.57
N GLU A 458 -9.47 -46.59 1.27
CA GLU A 458 -8.70 -47.80 1.09
C GLU A 458 -9.52 -48.95 1.62
N GLU A 459 -9.49 -50.14 0.97
CA GLU A 459 -10.21 -51.33 1.42
C GLU A 459 -9.81 -51.76 2.83
N SER A 460 -8.60 -51.41 3.26
CA SER A 460 -8.07 -51.72 4.59
C SER A 460 -8.72 -50.88 5.72
N HIS A 461 -9.34 -49.74 5.39
CA HIS A 461 -10.03 -48.88 6.36
C HIS A 461 -11.55 -49.18 6.46
N LEU A 462 -12.05 -50.13 5.69
CA LEU A 462 -13.45 -50.52 5.69
C LEU A 462 -13.63 -51.80 6.54
N PRO A 463 -14.73 -51.92 7.31
CA PRO A 463 -14.98 -53.15 8.02
C PRO A 463 -15.06 -54.29 7.01
N SER A 464 -14.10 -55.21 7.06
CA SER A 464 -14.01 -56.35 6.16
C SER A 464 -15.24 -57.24 6.31
N VAL A 465 -16.02 -57.35 5.25
CA VAL A 465 -17.02 -58.40 5.15
C VAL A 465 -16.28 -59.72 5.00
N GLN A 466 -16.56 -60.67 5.85
CA GLN A 466 -15.95 -61.99 5.90
C GLN A 466 -15.87 -62.60 4.48
N ARG A 467 -14.69 -62.75 3.94
CA ARG A 467 -14.27 -63.53 2.77
C ARG A 467 -13.43 -62.82 1.71
N TRP A 468 -13.35 -61.47 1.68
CA TRP A 468 -12.48 -60.76 0.71
C TRP A 468 -11.02 -60.88 1.11
N ARG A 469 -10.18 -61.39 0.17
CA ARG A 469 -8.75 -61.57 0.40
C ARG A 469 -7.95 -60.36 -0.04
N HIS A 470 -7.12 -59.80 0.82
CA HIS A 470 -6.24 -58.70 0.49
C HIS A 470 -5.02 -59.12 -0.32
N VAL A 471 -4.70 -58.37 -1.37
CA VAL A 471 -3.57 -58.55 -2.25
C VAL A 471 -2.69 -57.30 -2.19
N ARG A 472 -1.43 -57.43 -1.76
CA ARG A 472 -0.47 -56.33 -1.77
C ARG A 472 -0.08 -56.02 -3.21
N ASP A 473 -0.08 -54.72 -3.56
CA ASP A 473 0.30 -54.21 -4.88
C ASP A 473 0.68 -52.73 -4.75
N ARG A 474 1.93 -52.39 -5.04
CA ARG A 474 2.44 -51.03 -4.92
C ARG A 474 1.72 -50.00 -5.79
N ASP A 475 1.08 -50.46 -6.89
CA ASP A 475 0.37 -49.61 -7.83
C ASP A 475 -1.11 -49.48 -7.48
N ALA A 476 -1.59 -50.16 -6.43
CA ALA A 476 -2.93 -50.02 -5.88
C ALA A 476 -3.03 -48.79 -4.99
N ALA A 477 -4.22 -48.20 -4.87
CA ALA A 477 -4.49 -47.15 -3.91
C ALA A 477 -4.24 -47.72 -2.50
N GLY A 478 -3.33 -47.08 -1.71
CA GLY A 478 -2.92 -47.58 -0.38
C GLY A 478 -2.03 -48.82 -0.37
N GLY A 479 -1.53 -49.27 -1.50
CA GLY A 479 -0.57 -50.36 -1.62
C GLY A 479 -1.15 -51.78 -1.51
N SER A 480 -2.50 -51.94 -1.51
CA SER A 480 -3.23 -53.22 -1.54
C SER A 480 -4.62 -53.07 -2.12
N PHE A 481 -5.26 -54.16 -2.46
CA PHE A 481 -6.68 -54.24 -2.86
C PHE A 481 -7.31 -55.56 -2.42
N ALA A 482 -8.60 -55.51 -2.19
CA ALA A 482 -9.40 -56.72 -1.84
C ALA A 482 -9.90 -57.44 -3.08
N VAL A 483 -9.91 -58.79 -3.08
CA VAL A 483 -10.43 -59.59 -4.16
C VAL A 483 -11.35 -60.71 -3.66
N GLU A 484 -12.35 -61.02 -4.43
CA GLU A 484 -13.24 -62.16 -4.22
C GLU A 484 -13.74 -62.70 -5.58
N ARG A 485 -14.09 -63.99 -5.65
CA ARG A 485 -14.59 -64.66 -6.84
C ARG A 485 -15.93 -65.38 -6.64
N LEU A 486 -16.36 -65.55 -5.38
CA LEU A 486 -17.58 -66.29 -5.08
C LEU A 486 -18.82 -65.50 -5.55
N PRO A 487 -19.74 -66.15 -6.31
CA PRO A 487 -20.99 -65.52 -6.70
C PRO A 487 -21.76 -64.99 -5.48
N GLY A 488 -22.28 -63.77 -5.57
CA GLY A 488 -23.05 -63.13 -4.49
C GLY A 488 -22.22 -62.53 -3.35
N ALA A 489 -20.90 -62.68 -3.34
CA ALA A 489 -20.07 -62.00 -2.37
C ALA A 489 -20.17 -60.48 -2.59
N THR A 490 -20.44 -59.75 -1.51
CA THR A 490 -20.66 -58.28 -1.54
C THR A 490 -19.60 -57.56 -0.73
N PHE A 491 -19.04 -56.49 -1.29
CA PHE A 491 -18.23 -55.53 -0.59
C PHE A 491 -19.05 -54.25 -0.40
N THR A 492 -19.28 -53.85 0.84
CA THR A 492 -20.14 -52.69 1.17
C THR A 492 -19.34 -51.55 1.78
N ALA A 493 -19.56 -50.33 1.27
CA ALA A 493 -19.03 -49.12 1.83
C ALA A 493 -20.10 -48.05 1.98
N ARG A 494 -19.97 -47.20 3.03
CA ARG A 494 -20.82 -46.02 3.27
C ARG A 494 -20.06 -44.77 2.94
N PHE A 495 -20.71 -43.81 2.27
CA PHE A 495 -20.13 -42.55 1.91
C PHE A 495 -21.16 -41.41 2.01
N ARG A 496 -20.71 -40.16 1.86
CA ARG A 496 -21.58 -38.98 1.72
C ARG A 496 -21.17 -38.17 0.50
N GLY A 497 -22.15 -37.60 -0.19
CA GLY A 497 -21.91 -36.71 -1.33
C GLY A 497 -22.62 -37.14 -2.61
N PRO A 498 -22.62 -36.27 -3.63
CA PRO A 498 -23.42 -36.43 -4.84
C PRO A 498 -22.85 -37.48 -5.82
N ASP A 499 -21.67 -38.02 -5.53
CA ASP A 499 -21.00 -39.02 -6.39
C ASP A 499 -20.10 -39.98 -5.61
N VAL A 500 -19.78 -41.09 -6.23
CA VAL A 500 -18.77 -42.04 -5.75
C VAL A 500 -18.06 -42.69 -6.94
N SER A 501 -16.74 -42.77 -6.88
CA SER A 501 -15.94 -43.56 -7.81
C SER A 501 -15.46 -44.84 -7.12
N TRP A 502 -15.86 -45.97 -7.61
CA TRP A 502 -15.28 -47.26 -7.21
C TRP A 502 -13.93 -47.42 -7.90
N LEU A 503 -12.83 -47.50 -7.14
CA LEU A 503 -11.50 -47.85 -7.63
C LEU A 503 -11.38 -49.37 -7.65
N THR A 504 -10.91 -49.89 -8.78
CA THR A 504 -10.84 -51.34 -9.00
C THR A 504 -9.58 -51.73 -9.78
N VAL A 505 -9.35 -53.04 -9.88
CA VAL A 505 -8.28 -53.62 -10.68
C VAL A 505 -8.91 -54.38 -11.84
N VAL A 506 -8.38 -54.16 -13.03
CA VAL A 506 -8.76 -54.86 -14.25
C VAL A 506 -7.62 -55.73 -14.77
N GLY A 507 -7.92 -56.84 -15.43
CA GLY A 507 -6.92 -57.75 -15.97
C GLY A 507 -7.51 -59.06 -16.48
N ARG A 508 -6.66 -59.99 -16.95
CA ARG A 508 -7.07 -61.27 -17.54
C ARG A 508 -7.73 -62.24 -16.54
N THR A 509 -7.55 -62.04 -15.25
CA THR A 509 -8.11 -62.87 -14.17
C THR A 509 -9.36 -62.28 -13.53
N PHE A 510 -9.84 -61.13 -14.00
CA PHE A 510 -10.98 -60.45 -13.40
C PHE A 510 -12.27 -60.72 -14.17
N GLY A 511 -13.36 -60.80 -13.44
CA GLY A 511 -14.71 -61.14 -13.91
C GLY A 511 -15.65 -59.95 -13.92
N LYS A 512 -16.92 -60.19 -13.64
CA LYS A 512 -17.99 -59.19 -13.66
C LYS A 512 -18.52 -58.93 -12.25
N ALA A 513 -18.80 -57.68 -11.96
CA ALA A 513 -19.44 -57.24 -10.73
C ALA A 513 -20.67 -56.39 -11.03
N GLU A 514 -21.68 -56.47 -10.21
CA GLU A 514 -22.79 -55.53 -10.17
C GLU A 514 -22.48 -54.45 -9.17
N VAL A 515 -22.79 -53.18 -9.53
CA VAL A 515 -22.67 -52.02 -8.66
C VAL A 515 -24.06 -51.58 -8.22
N VAL A 516 -24.27 -51.51 -6.92
CA VAL A 516 -25.55 -51.11 -6.33
C VAL A 516 -25.31 -49.93 -5.40
N VAL A 517 -26.12 -48.88 -5.48
CA VAL A 517 -26.09 -47.75 -4.52
C VAL A 517 -27.48 -47.54 -3.96
N ASP A 518 -27.58 -47.52 -2.61
CA ASP A 518 -28.85 -47.41 -1.87
C ASP A 518 -29.92 -48.42 -2.34
N GLY A 519 -29.49 -49.65 -2.63
CA GLY A 519 -30.37 -50.71 -3.10
C GLY A 519 -30.72 -50.66 -4.61
N ARG A 520 -30.33 -49.60 -5.31
CA ARG A 520 -30.56 -49.44 -6.77
C ARG A 520 -29.35 -49.93 -7.55
N SER A 521 -29.56 -50.80 -8.57
CA SER A 521 -28.51 -51.28 -9.47
C SER A 521 -28.09 -50.19 -10.46
N TYR A 522 -26.79 -49.94 -10.56
CA TYR A 522 -26.15 -49.06 -11.55
C TYR A 522 -25.44 -49.85 -12.66
N GLY A 523 -25.78 -51.16 -12.75
CA GLY A 523 -25.37 -52.02 -13.83
C GLY A 523 -24.19 -52.93 -13.52
N VAL A 524 -23.82 -53.71 -14.53
CA VAL A 524 -22.75 -54.70 -14.44
C VAL A 524 -21.47 -54.17 -15.08
N VAL A 525 -20.40 -54.21 -14.32
CA VAL A 525 -19.06 -53.80 -14.76
C VAL A 525 -18.23 -55.04 -15.09
N ASP A 526 -17.65 -55.08 -16.29
CA ASP A 526 -16.70 -56.11 -16.71
C ASP A 526 -15.27 -55.67 -16.42
N LEU A 527 -14.59 -56.41 -15.57
CA LEU A 527 -13.23 -56.07 -15.10
C LEU A 527 -12.12 -56.75 -15.95
N TYR A 528 -12.51 -57.45 -17.01
CA TYR A 528 -11.53 -58.02 -17.93
C TYR A 528 -10.73 -56.95 -18.66
N ALA A 529 -9.41 -57.11 -18.71
CA ALA A 529 -8.51 -56.36 -19.58
C ALA A 529 -7.34 -57.23 -20.03
N PRO A 530 -6.76 -57.03 -21.23
CA PRO A 530 -5.63 -57.82 -21.71
C PRO A 530 -4.34 -57.63 -20.90
N ARG A 531 -4.26 -56.51 -20.17
CA ARG A 531 -3.16 -56.19 -19.23
C ARG A 531 -3.75 -55.77 -17.90
N LYS A 532 -3.01 -56.10 -16.81
CA LYS A 532 -3.39 -55.63 -15.46
C LYS A 532 -3.22 -54.12 -15.37
N ARG A 533 -4.20 -53.42 -14.79
CA ARG A 533 -4.17 -52.01 -14.40
C ARG A 533 -4.87 -51.87 -13.06
N THR A 534 -4.33 -51.06 -12.17
CA THR A 534 -4.83 -50.77 -10.82
C THR A 534 -5.46 -49.38 -10.78
N ALA A 535 -6.16 -49.07 -9.72
CA ALA A 535 -6.80 -47.77 -9.45
C ALA A 535 -7.70 -47.24 -10.59
N ILE A 536 -8.34 -48.14 -11.34
CA ILE A 536 -9.28 -47.76 -12.41
C ILE A 536 -10.59 -47.32 -11.79
N GLY A 537 -10.97 -46.07 -11.96
CA GLY A 537 -12.21 -45.49 -11.42
C GLY A 537 -13.44 -45.84 -12.24
N ARG A 538 -14.54 -46.19 -11.56
CA ARG A 538 -15.91 -46.30 -12.09
C ARG A 538 -16.78 -45.34 -11.30
N THR A 539 -17.18 -44.23 -11.89
CA THR A 539 -17.89 -43.15 -11.20
C THR A 539 -19.41 -43.30 -11.39
N ILE A 540 -20.13 -43.07 -10.30
CA ILE A 540 -21.59 -42.95 -10.24
C ILE A 540 -21.88 -41.54 -9.79
N GLU A 541 -22.62 -40.79 -10.57
CA GLU A 541 -22.94 -39.38 -10.37
C GLU A 541 -24.46 -39.19 -10.22
N GLY A 542 -24.87 -37.99 -9.77
CA GLY A 542 -26.27 -37.62 -9.63
C GLY A 542 -26.95 -38.18 -8.40
N LEU A 543 -26.18 -38.55 -7.36
CA LEU A 543 -26.67 -38.91 -6.05
C LEU A 543 -26.99 -37.63 -5.25
N GLY A 544 -27.85 -37.74 -4.25
CA GLY A 544 -28.14 -36.63 -3.34
C GLY A 544 -26.93 -36.29 -2.47
N GLY A 545 -26.92 -35.10 -1.81
CA GLY A 545 -25.85 -34.69 -0.88
C GLY A 545 -25.84 -35.43 0.47
N GLY A 546 -26.68 -36.46 0.63
CA GLY A 546 -26.88 -37.22 1.86
C GLY A 546 -25.87 -38.33 2.11
N GLY A 547 -26.21 -39.25 3.01
CA GLY A 547 -25.47 -40.50 3.26
C GLY A 547 -25.95 -41.61 2.32
N HIS A 548 -25.00 -42.32 1.71
CA HIS A 548 -25.25 -43.36 0.74
C HIS A 548 -24.50 -44.65 1.09
N THR A 549 -24.96 -45.77 0.57
CA THR A 549 -24.29 -47.08 0.69
C THR A 549 -24.03 -47.62 -0.70
N ILE A 550 -22.75 -47.91 -1.02
CA ILE A 550 -22.36 -48.61 -2.24
C ILE A 550 -22.04 -50.06 -1.94
N GLU A 551 -22.52 -50.97 -2.79
CA GLU A 551 -22.24 -52.39 -2.73
C GLU A 551 -21.67 -52.87 -4.07
N ILE A 552 -20.53 -53.56 -4.00
CA ILE A 552 -19.92 -54.24 -5.14
C ILE A 552 -20.18 -55.72 -5.00
N ARG A 553 -21.04 -56.30 -5.86
CA ARG A 553 -21.45 -57.69 -5.82
C ARG A 553 -20.72 -58.51 -6.87
N ALA A 554 -19.95 -59.51 -6.45
CA ALA A 554 -19.29 -60.42 -7.36
C ALA A 554 -20.32 -61.36 -8.02
N LEU A 555 -20.31 -61.44 -9.35
CA LEU A 555 -21.27 -62.22 -10.09
C LEU A 555 -20.81 -63.67 -10.36
N GLY A 556 -19.57 -64.04 -10.02
CA GLY A 556 -19.00 -65.34 -10.26
C GLY A 556 -18.91 -65.74 -11.75
N ARG A 557 -19.03 -64.78 -12.66
CA ARG A 557 -18.99 -65.01 -14.11
C ARG A 557 -18.07 -63.96 -14.77
N SER A 558 -17.51 -64.30 -15.92
CA SER A 558 -16.62 -63.50 -16.70
C SER A 558 -16.88 -63.66 -18.19
N ARG A 559 -16.18 -62.88 -19.04
CA ARG A 559 -16.14 -63.19 -20.48
C ARG A 559 -15.27 -64.44 -20.77
N VAL A 560 -15.46 -65.06 -21.92
CA VAL A 560 -14.72 -66.26 -22.34
C VAL A 560 -13.20 -66.10 -22.32
N ALA A 561 -12.70 -64.88 -22.64
CA ALA A 561 -11.28 -64.58 -22.65
C ALA A 561 -10.64 -64.40 -21.25
N ALA A 562 -11.44 -64.34 -20.18
CA ALA A 562 -10.93 -64.22 -18.82
C ALA A 562 -10.51 -65.58 -18.24
N ARG A 563 -9.41 -65.59 -17.48
CA ARG A 563 -8.86 -66.82 -16.85
C ARG A 563 -9.47 -67.14 -15.48
N ASN A 564 -10.22 -66.15 -14.90
CA ASN A 564 -10.86 -66.27 -13.58
C ASN A 564 -12.04 -65.29 -13.49
N THR A 565 -12.77 -65.33 -12.38
CA THR A 565 -13.94 -64.49 -12.09
C THR A 565 -13.72 -63.51 -10.95
N LEU A 566 -12.46 -63.15 -10.65
CA LEU A 566 -12.10 -62.25 -9.55
C LEU A 566 -12.78 -60.87 -9.73
N VAL A 567 -13.31 -60.33 -8.66
CA VAL A 567 -13.73 -58.94 -8.54
C VAL A 567 -12.80 -58.25 -7.55
N ALA A 568 -12.34 -57.08 -7.90
CA ALA A 568 -11.43 -56.30 -7.04
C ALA A 568 -12.07 -55.04 -6.52
N VAL A 569 -11.80 -54.73 -5.27
CA VAL A 569 -12.05 -53.40 -4.66
C VAL A 569 -10.72 -52.87 -4.18
N ASP A 570 -10.26 -51.80 -4.83
CA ASP A 570 -9.03 -51.08 -4.51
C ASP A 570 -9.34 -49.89 -3.56
N GLY A 571 -10.56 -49.37 -3.65
CA GLY A 571 -11.07 -48.34 -2.75
C GLY A 571 -12.25 -47.59 -3.35
N PHE A 572 -12.63 -46.50 -2.69
CA PHE A 572 -13.68 -45.60 -3.17
C PHE A 572 -13.23 -44.16 -3.05
N ARG A 573 -13.60 -43.33 -4.03
CA ARG A 573 -13.32 -41.90 -4.04
C ARG A 573 -14.62 -41.12 -4.19
N THR A 574 -14.83 -40.12 -3.38
CA THR A 574 -15.93 -39.17 -3.50
C THR A 574 -15.40 -37.82 -3.93
N ARG A 575 -16.11 -37.11 -4.79
CA ARG A 575 -15.84 -35.69 -5.00
C ARG A 575 -16.29 -34.90 -3.78
N LEU A 576 -15.51 -33.91 -3.39
CA LEU A 576 -15.93 -32.98 -2.37
C LEU A 576 -17.15 -32.19 -2.83
N GLY A 577 -18.21 -32.26 -2.06
CA GLY A 577 -19.11 -31.14 -1.94
C GLY A 577 -18.38 -30.02 -1.19
N THR A 578 -17.66 -29.14 -1.88
CA THR A 578 -17.07 -27.97 -1.29
C THR A 578 -18.19 -27.00 -0.95
N VAL A 579 -18.57 -26.95 0.30
CA VAL A 579 -19.20 -25.75 0.88
C VAL A 579 -18.06 -24.90 1.41
N ALA A 580 -17.23 -24.38 0.53
CA ALA A 580 -16.33 -23.31 0.84
C ALA A 580 -17.06 -22.00 0.54
N THR A 581 -17.77 -21.48 1.51
CA THR A 581 -18.14 -20.07 1.50
C THR A 581 -17.00 -19.29 2.14
N PRO A 582 -16.56 -18.17 1.54
CA PRO A 582 -15.69 -17.20 2.22
C PRO A 582 -16.40 -16.57 3.42
N PHE A 583 -17.66 -16.91 3.67
CA PHE A 583 -18.54 -16.40 4.70
C PHE A 583 -18.83 -17.53 5.68
N GLY A 584 -18.51 -17.37 6.95
CA GLY A 584 -18.72 -18.38 7.98
C GLY A 584 -20.17 -18.85 8.04
N GLY A 585 -20.38 -20.16 8.19
CA GLY A 585 -21.63 -20.84 8.59
C GLY A 585 -22.87 -20.54 7.76
N GLY A 586 -23.20 -21.43 6.81
CA GLY A 586 -24.53 -21.45 6.18
C GLY A 586 -24.66 -20.74 4.82
N TRP A 587 -23.60 -20.23 4.23
CA TRP A 587 -23.61 -19.62 2.88
C TRP A 587 -23.17 -20.62 1.82
N ALA A 588 -23.91 -20.72 0.69
CA ALA A 588 -23.61 -21.58 -0.45
C ALA A 588 -23.22 -20.73 -1.68
N PRO A 589 -22.19 -21.12 -2.45
CA PRO A 589 -21.85 -20.45 -3.69
C PRO A 589 -22.85 -20.78 -4.80
N VAL A 590 -23.14 -19.78 -5.63
CA VAL A 590 -23.93 -19.90 -6.86
C VAL A 590 -23.11 -19.36 -8.01
N ASP A 591 -22.88 -20.17 -9.04
CA ASP A 591 -22.20 -19.75 -10.26
C ASP A 591 -23.18 -19.00 -11.17
N ASP A 592 -22.85 -17.76 -11.55
CA ASP A 592 -23.62 -16.92 -12.46
C ASP A 592 -22.66 -15.95 -13.16
N ALA A 593 -22.56 -16.04 -14.47
CA ALA A 593 -21.65 -15.19 -15.26
C ALA A 593 -21.92 -13.68 -15.13
N ARG A 594 -23.11 -13.29 -14.66
CA ARG A 594 -23.49 -11.88 -14.42
C ARG A 594 -23.01 -11.35 -13.07
N ALA A 595 -22.59 -12.23 -12.16
CA ALA A 595 -22.07 -11.85 -10.86
C ALA A 595 -20.63 -11.37 -10.95
N SER A 596 -20.20 -10.56 -9.98
CA SER A 596 -18.83 -10.08 -9.87
C SER A 596 -17.88 -11.27 -9.66
N GLY A 597 -17.02 -11.52 -10.64
CA GLY A 597 -16.14 -12.71 -10.61
C GLY A 597 -16.83 -14.03 -10.97
N GLY A 598 -18.01 -14.01 -11.60
CA GLY A 598 -18.73 -15.20 -12.09
C GLY A 598 -19.43 -16.01 -11.00
N ARG A 599 -19.52 -15.50 -9.76
CA ARG A 599 -20.08 -16.23 -8.63
C ARG A 599 -20.54 -15.30 -7.51
N TYR A 600 -21.59 -15.68 -6.79
CA TYR A 600 -22.06 -15.00 -5.57
C TYR A 600 -22.43 -16.04 -4.49
N ALA A 601 -22.58 -15.61 -3.23
CA ALA A 601 -22.95 -16.48 -2.12
C ALA A 601 -24.41 -16.26 -1.70
N VAL A 602 -25.11 -17.34 -1.32
CA VAL A 602 -26.50 -17.30 -0.83
C VAL A 602 -26.65 -18.04 0.48
N THR A 603 -27.66 -17.65 1.26
CA THR A 603 -28.13 -18.39 2.44
C THR A 603 -29.63 -18.21 2.62
N GLU A 604 -30.26 -19.21 3.19
CA GLU A 604 -31.64 -19.15 3.72
C GLU A 604 -31.65 -19.40 5.24
N LEU A 605 -30.49 -19.68 5.80
CA LEU A 605 -30.33 -19.99 7.21
C LEU A 605 -30.48 -18.74 8.06
N GLU A 606 -31.47 -18.74 8.96
CA GLU A 606 -31.64 -17.69 9.97
C GLU A 606 -30.36 -17.52 10.82
N GLY A 607 -29.96 -16.27 11.03
CA GLY A 607 -28.76 -15.94 11.78
C GLY A 607 -27.43 -16.09 11.03
N ALA A 608 -27.46 -16.59 9.79
CA ALA A 608 -26.25 -16.58 8.96
C ALA A 608 -25.80 -15.13 8.71
N GLN A 609 -24.50 -14.86 8.93
CA GLN A 609 -24.00 -13.51 8.92
C GLN A 609 -22.73 -13.34 8.09
N VAL A 610 -22.58 -12.14 7.50
CA VAL A 610 -21.35 -11.67 6.87
C VAL A 610 -20.91 -10.39 7.57
N ARG A 611 -19.65 -10.34 7.95
CA ARG A 611 -19.02 -9.16 8.56
C ARG A 611 -17.94 -8.64 7.63
N VAL A 612 -18.00 -7.36 7.31
CA VAL A 612 -17.03 -6.67 6.44
C VAL A 612 -16.45 -5.48 7.18
N ARG A 613 -15.12 -5.47 7.34
CA ARG A 613 -14.38 -4.30 7.83
C ARG A 613 -13.93 -3.47 6.63
N PHE A 614 -14.23 -2.18 6.62
CA PHE A 614 -13.86 -1.28 5.54
C PHE A 614 -13.44 0.08 6.10
N ARG A 615 -12.70 0.84 5.29
CA ARG A 615 -12.35 2.24 5.59
C ARG A 615 -12.96 3.14 4.53
N GLY A 616 -13.75 4.12 4.92
CA GLY A 616 -14.41 5.06 4.02
C GLY A 616 -15.58 5.77 4.68
N THR A 617 -16.38 6.46 3.89
CA THR A 617 -17.60 7.13 4.33
C THR A 617 -18.86 6.33 3.98
N GLY A 618 -18.69 5.15 3.40
CA GLY A 618 -19.78 4.26 3.04
C GLY A 618 -19.31 3.00 2.34
N ILE A 619 -20.28 2.12 2.03
CA ILE A 619 -20.04 0.86 1.33
C ILE A 619 -21.27 0.45 0.51
N ASP A 620 -21.06 0.00 -0.70
CA ASP A 620 -22.06 -0.60 -1.55
C ASP A 620 -22.06 -2.12 -1.39
N TRP A 621 -23.12 -2.68 -0.87
CA TRP A 621 -23.38 -4.12 -0.91
C TRP A 621 -24.05 -4.47 -2.24
N ARG A 622 -23.30 -5.19 -3.11
CA ARG A 622 -23.88 -5.80 -4.32
C ARG A 622 -24.49 -7.14 -3.96
N THR A 623 -25.73 -7.33 -4.37
CA THR A 623 -26.54 -8.48 -4.03
C THR A 623 -27.35 -8.98 -5.23
N VAL A 624 -28.07 -10.06 -5.03
CA VAL A 624 -29.05 -10.58 -5.99
C VAL A 624 -30.43 -10.44 -5.38
N THR A 625 -31.38 -9.93 -6.18
CA THR A 625 -32.79 -9.89 -5.83
C THR A 625 -33.58 -10.81 -6.75
N GLY A 626 -34.71 -11.35 -6.28
CA GLY A 626 -35.54 -12.25 -7.06
C GLY A 626 -36.77 -12.77 -6.33
N PRO A 627 -37.52 -13.67 -6.95
CA PRO A 627 -38.77 -14.26 -6.38
C PRO A 627 -38.54 -14.98 -5.05
N ASP A 628 -37.32 -15.52 -4.83
CA ASP A 628 -36.94 -16.24 -3.60
C ASP A 628 -36.27 -15.33 -2.57
N GLY A 629 -36.23 -13.98 -2.82
CA GLY A 629 -35.51 -13.01 -2.01
C GLY A 629 -36.06 -12.92 -0.60
N GLY A 630 -35.18 -13.08 0.40
CA GLY A 630 -35.46 -12.93 1.81
C GLY A 630 -35.11 -11.56 2.37
N ARG A 631 -35.11 -11.45 3.69
CA ARG A 631 -34.76 -10.23 4.42
C ARG A 631 -33.44 -10.37 5.13
N ALA A 632 -32.65 -9.28 5.12
CA ALA A 632 -31.40 -9.20 5.86
C ALA A 632 -31.40 -7.98 6.76
N ARG A 633 -31.01 -8.16 8.01
CA ARG A 633 -30.74 -7.07 8.94
C ARG A 633 -29.31 -6.57 8.68
N VAL A 634 -29.18 -5.26 8.52
CA VAL A 634 -27.92 -4.57 8.29
C VAL A 634 -27.57 -3.73 9.52
N GLU A 635 -26.37 -3.92 10.01
CA GLU A 635 -25.81 -3.16 11.14
C GLU A 635 -24.47 -2.54 10.71
N VAL A 636 -24.17 -1.36 11.26
CA VAL A 636 -22.86 -0.73 11.11
C VAL A 636 -22.35 -0.36 12.50
N ASP A 637 -21.12 -0.78 12.80
CA ASP A 637 -20.44 -0.53 14.09
C ASP A 637 -21.27 -0.99 15.31
N GLY A 638 -21.98 -2.12 15.14
CA GLY A 638 -22.83 -2.70 16.19
C GLY A 638 -24.18 -2.00 16.36
N ARG A 639 -24.52 -1.00 15.54
CA ARG A 639 -25.81 -0.32 15.56
C ARG A 639 -26.69 -0.81 14.42
N PRO A 640 -27.94 -1.22 14.67
CA PRO A 640 -28.88 -1.57 13.63
C PRO A 640 -29.13 -0.37 12.70
N LEU A 641 -28.96 -0.56 11.41
CA LEU A 641 -29.20 0.49 10.42
C LEU A 641 -30.58 0.32 9.77
N ARG A 642 -30.84 -0.87 9.21
CA ARG A 642 -32.12 -1.18 8.53
C ARG A 642 -32.25 -2.69 8.26
N THR A 643 -33.48 -3.10 7.92
CA THR A 643 -33.75 -4.38 7.29
C THR A 643 -33.88 -4.19 5.78
N VAL A 644 -33.16 -4.95 4.98
CA VAL A 644 -33.17 -4.93 3.53
C VAL A 644 -34.01 -6.09 3.05
N ASP A 645 -35.01 -5.84 2.20
CA ASP A 645 -35.82 -6.84 1.50
C ASP A 645 -35.19 -7.07 0.12
N LEU A 646 -34.91 -8.35 -0.21
CA LEU A 646 -34.27 -8.75 -1.46
C LEU A 646 -35.27 -9.36 -2.45
N TYR A 647 -36.56 -9.34 -2.14
CA TYR A 647 -37.60 -9.77 -3.06
C TYR A 647 -37.66 -8.86 -4.30
N ALA A 648 -37.82 -9.48 -5.46
CA ALA A 648 -38.20 -8.87 -6.72
C ALA A 648 -39.01 -9.89 -7.54
N THR A 649 -39.88 -9.42 -8.41
CA THR A 649 -40.69 -10.32 -9.30
C THR A 649 -39.82 -11.06 -10.29
N GLU A 650 -38.66 -10.49 -10.65
CA GLU A 650 -37.65 -11.09 -11.53
C GLU A 650 -36.29 -11.09 -10.86
N ARG A 651 -35.42 -12.03 -11.30
CA ARG A 651 -34.07 -12.14 -10.77
C ARG A 651 -33.12 -11.11 -11.38
N HIS A 652 -32.53 -10.25 -10.53
CA HIS A 652 -31.53 -9.28 -10.89
C HIS A 652 -30.23 -9.55 -10.12
N VAL A 653 -29.11 -9.62 -10.83
CA VAL A 653 -27.77 -9.83 -10.27
C VAL A 653 -27.01 -8.50 -10.22
N GLY A 654 -26.22 -8.27 -9.18
CA GLY A 654 -25.40 -7.06 -9.01
C GLY A 654 -26.18 -5.84 -8.51
N VAL A 655 -27.37 -6.04 -7.94
CA VAL A 655 -28.20 -4.96 -7.37
C VAL A 655 -27.44 -4.29 -6.21
N VAL A 656 -27.34 -2.96 -6.23
CA VAL A 656 -26.61 -2.19 -5.22
C VAL A 656 -27.52 -1.82 -4.06
N ARG A 657 -27.07 -2.10 -2.83
CA ARG A 657 -27.67 -1.63 -1.57
C ARG A 657 -26.66 -0.72 -0.90
N ARG A 658 -26.79 0.59 -1.12
CA ARG A 658 -25.86 1.60 -0.63
C ARG A 658 -26.04 1.89 0.85
N ILE A 659 -24.93 1.92 1.57
CA ILE A 659 -24.78 2.39 2.95
C ILE A 659 -23.78 3.54 2.89
N ASN A 660 -24.22 4.76 3.18
CA ASN A 660 -23.41 5.98 3.10
C ASN A 660 -23.73 6.92 4.27
N GLY A 661 -23.04 8.05 4.33
CA GLY A 661 -23.21 9.04 5.41
C GLY A 661 -22.57 8.60 6.73
N LEU A 662 -21.56 7.73 6.67
CA LEU A 662 -20.72 7.40 7.81
C LEU A 662 -19.62 8.44 7.95
N ASP A 663 -19.12 8.65 9.15
CA ASP A 663 -17.95 9.49 9.38
C ASP A 663 -16.73 8.89 8.68
N PRO A 664 -15.76 9.70 8.19
CA PRO A 664 -14.55 9.14 7.63
C PRO A 664 -13.81 8.28 8.64
N GLY A 665 -13.68 6.97 8.40
CA GLY A 665 -13.10 6.07 9.40
C GLY A 665 -13.12 4.61 9.01
N ILE A 666 -12.80 3.77 10.00
CA ILE A 666 -12.92 2.31 9.89
C ILE A 666 -14.28 1.91 10.45
N HIS A 667 -15.01 1.17 9.64
CA HIS A 667 -16.36 0.69 9.97
C HIS A 667 -16.45 -0.82 9.85
N ILE A 668 -17.43 -1.39 10.57
CA ILE A 668 -17.81 -2.79 10.48
C ILE A 668 -19.24 -2.86 9.99
N LEU A 669 -19.43 -3.36 8.77
CA LEU A 669 -20.72 -3.76 8.27
C LEU A 669 -21.01 -5.19 8.68
N LEU A 670 -22.19 -5.43 9.27
CA LEU A 670 -22.72 -6.75 9.54
C LEU A 670 -24.04 -6.94 8.78
N ILE A 671 -24.14 -8.01 8.00
CA ILE A 671 -25.35 -8.42 7.32
C ILE A 671 -25.79 -9.77 7.90
N VAL A 672 -26.98 -9.83 8.45
CA VAL A 672 -27.53 -11.04 9.07
C VAL A 672 -28.80 -11.45 8.34
N ALA A 673 -28.83 -12.67 7.82
CA ALA A 673 -30.06 -13.24 7.25
C ALA A 673 -31.10 -13.47 8.37
N THR A 674 -32.32 -13.00 8.17
CA THR A 674 -33.37 -13.08 9.19
C THR A 674 -34.17 -14.39 9.13
N GLY A 675 -33.95 -15.23 8.12
CA GLY A 675 -34.78 -16.41 7.85
C GLY A 675 -36.24 -16.06 7.45
N THR A 676 -36.53 -14.78 7.23
CA THR A 676 -37.87 -14.30 6.89
C THR A 676 -37.91 -13.67 5.50
N ALA A 677 -39.08 -13.62 4.90
CA ALA A 677 -39.34 -12.98 3.62
C ALA A 677 -40.72 -12.29 3.63
N ARG A 678 -41.05 -11.56 2.56
CA ARG A 678 -42.42 -11.09 2.36
C ARG A 678 -43.33 -12.23 1.87
N ALA A 679 -44.65 -12.07 2.04
CA ALA A 679 -45.65 -13.08 1.67
C ALA A 679 -45.64 -13.46 0.17
N ALA A 680 -45.17 -12.60 -0.71
CA ALA A 680 -45.04 -12.85 -2.14
C ALA A 680 -43.74 -13.59 -2.53
N SER A 681 -42.80 -13.81 -1.60
CA SER A 681 -41.54 -14.51 -1.86
C SER A 681 -41.74 -16.03 -1.75
N HIS A 682 -41.05 -16.77 -2.61
CA HIS A 682 -41.05 -18.23 -2.59
C HIS A 682 -39.97 -18.82 -1.66
N GLY A 683 -39.09 -17.98 -1.11
CA GLY A 683 -37.98 -18.38 -0.22
C GLY A 683 -37.54 -17.23 0.67
N ALA A 684 -36.50 -17.45 1.48
CA ALA A 684 -35.88 -16.46 2.35
C ALA A 684 -34.41 -16.20 2.00
N THR A 685 -34.07 -16.33 0.72
CA THR A 685 -32.68 -16.25 0.23
C THR A 685 -32.08 -14.87 0.41
N VAL A 686 -30.96 -14.78 1.11
CA VAL A 686 -30.10 -13.60 1.18
C VAL A 686 -28.84 -13.87 0.35
N ALA A 687 -28.45 -12.92 -0.51
CA ALA A 687 -27.36 -13.05 -1.44
C ALA A 687 -26.27 -12.00 -1.24
N ILE A 688 -25.01 -12.37 -1.40
CA ILE A 688 -23.87 -11.48 -1.38
C ILE A 688 -23.04 -11.73 -2.64
N ASP A 689 -22.90 -10.71 -3.48
CA ASP A 689 -22.05 -10.75 -4.66
C ASP A 689 -20.69 -10.10 -4.36
N ARG A 690 -20.68 -8.80 -3.99
CA ARG A 690 -19.47 -8.04 -3.74
C ARG A 690 -19.74 -6.84 -2.81
N PHE A 691 -18.66 -6.31 -2.24
CA PHE A 691 -18.68 -5.04 -1.53
C PHE A 691 -17.73 -4.05 -2.21
N ASP A 692 -18.21 -2.83 -2.45
CA ASP A 692 -17.43 -1.71 -2.98
C ASP A 692 -17.39 -0.60 -1.95
N VAL A 693 -16.21 -0.23 -1.46
CA VAL A 693 -16.04 0.80 -0.44
C VAL A 693 -16.14 2.18 -1.08
N LEU A 694 -16.87 3.08 -0.45
CA LEU A 694 -16.96 4.49 -0.81
C LEU A 694 -15.91 5.28 0.00
N PRO A 695 -15.13 6.17 -0.66
CA PRO A 695 -14.04 6.92 -0.03
C PRO A 695 -14.51 7.88 1.06
#